data_1fa194c7284c002a610caafc33ff80a5
#
_entry.id   1fa194c7284c002a610caafc33ff80a5
#
_cell.length_a   1.000
_cell.length_b   1.000
_cell.length_c   1.000
_cell.angle_alpha   90.00
_cell.angle_beta   90.00
_cell.angle_gamma   90.00
#
_symmetry.space_group_name_H-M   'P 1'
#
loop_
_entity.id
_entity.type
_entity.pdbx_description
1 polymer ?
#
loop_
_entity_poly.entity_id
_entity_poly.type
_entity_poly.pdbx_seq_one_letter_code
_entity_poly.pdbx_strand_id
1 'polypeptide(L)'
;MSWRPIPTLLIILSLTMISCGEEKRMRIRATLADSILYAAGETRNYTRILALADSLEALGDLTPVNANRWRGVAYFYQGQNRTSEFYYKKAVAAEIKSENDALNYNKSARRLANMMLKKGDYEGALRVAMDALDKMHDNNSGSDTDIAILTNTVGCCLLNLGRTEQAAKNFEEAYGLFMEMADDDSTGRKGQQAYDAACSIADEYLNAKHYEDALPWTDRAEELLRDYEQLPVADAKVVDNSQAQINLLRAVALQNIGQTKEAAKAFKAAVNTRYGKSGEGRLYANDYLMAAQRYNEAADNFRDLNRLLSQSGITLTLDNIQQYLLAKYRANVGAQRKDSAISVGLQICESLDSAISQAKRNDAAELATMYDTHQKEAQIAQQKESITYQRLIYTGIALVLLITFFTIYTLHKRKATHHLAVAHEKLQHAYDKLEETTAAKERIESELRIARDIQMSMVPNIFPDREGLDIYASIAPAKEVGGDLYGYLLLGDQLYFCLGDVSGKGVPASLFMAQATRLFRTLATQHMMPAEIATRMNEALTEDNDQGMFVTMFIGLADLKSGRLDFCNAGHNKPIVMEPTPEGTVYARFLHMLPNAPIGMWPTLQFQGEEIEDIRGQRLFIYSDGLNEAEDNELQQFGNDRLMEILTSRPFEHAKDVVETLREAVEEHRKGADPNDDLTMMCLEIR
;
A
#
# COMPACT_ATOMS: atom_id res chain seq x y z
N MET A 1 61.87 -5.59 -36.57
CA MET A 1 61.77 -4.18 -36.11
C MET A 1 60.54 -4.00 -35.19
N SER A 2 60.83 -3.75 -33.95
CA SER A 2 59.94 -3.75 -32.85
C SER A 2 58.97 -2.52 -32.86
N TRP A 3 57.70 -2.75 -32.92
CA TRP A 3 56.69 -1.70 -32.63
C TRP A 3 56.41 -1.69 -31.12
N ARG A 4 56.74 -0.58 -30.48
CA ARG A 4 56.44 -0.34 -29.04
C ARG A 4 55.00 0.11 -28.87
N PRO A 5 54.22 -0.44 -27.90
CA PRO A 5 52.87 0.00 -27.58
C PRO A 5 52.91 1.10 -26.48
N ILE A 6 53.29 2.33 -26.84
CA ILE A 6 53.31 3.45 -25.84
C ILE A 6 52.11 4.43 -25.91
N PRO A 7 51.26 4.50 -26.97
CA PRO A 7 50.15 5.45 -26.91
C PRO A 7 48.92 4.96 -26.19
N THR A 8 48.70 3.66 -26.03
CA THR A 8 47.47 3.13 -25.36
C THR A 8 47.50 3.32 -23.84
N LEU A 9 48.63 3.24 -23.20
CA LEU A 9 48.75 3.43 -21.74
C LEU A 9 48.54 4.88 -21.32
N LEU A 10 48.96 5.84 -22.15
CA LEU A 10 48.77 7.29 -21.90
C LEU A 10 47.31 7.72 -22.09
N ILE A 11 46.56 7.10 -23.01
CA ILE A 11 45.13 7.35 -23.21
C ILE A 11 44.30 6.75 -22.05
N ILE A 12 44.68 5.58 -21.55
CA ILE A 12 44.00 4.95 -20.38
C ILE A 12 44.30 5.79 -19.11
N LEU A 13 45.55 6.26 -18.92
CA LEU A 13 45.88 7.13 -17.77
C LEU A 13 45.17 8.51 -17.85
N SER A 14 45.03 9.09 -19.04
CA SER A 14 44.31 10.36 -19.20
C SER A 14 42.80 10.19 -18.98
N LEU A 15 42.21 9.07 -19.43
CA LEU A 15 40.78 8.75 -19.16
C LEU A 15 40.52 8.46 -17.68
N THR A 16 41.42 7.80 -16.96
CA THR A 16 41.28 7.56 -15.51
C THR A 16 41.47 8.84 -14.68
N MET A 17 42.39 9.73 -15.11
CA MET A 17 42.59 11.04 -14.44
C MET A 17 41.39 12.01 -14.68
N ILE A 18 40.76 11.96 -15.85
CA ILE A 18 39.55 12.70 -16.17
C ILE A 18 38.35 12.16 -15.34
N SER A 19 38.19 10.83 -15.28
CA SER A 19 37.15 10.16 -14.48
C SER A 19 37.30 10.47 -13.00
N CYS A 20 38.49 10.44 -12.42
CA CYS A 20 38.71 10.76 -11.00
C CYS A 20 38.43 12.27 -10.67
N GLY A 21 38.69 13.15 -11.67
CA GLY A 21 38.34 14.57 -11.55
C GLY A 21 36.84 14.83 -11.65
N GLU A 22 36.13 14.09 -12.47
CA GLU A 22 34.66 14.16 -12.60
C GLU A 22 33.95 13.61 -11.37
N GLU A 23 34.38 12.47 -10.82
CA GLU A 23 33.81 11.94 -9.56
C GLU A 23 33.99 12.91 -8.38
N LYS A 24 35.16 13.53 -8.25
CA LYS A 24 35.38 14.52 -7.18
C LYS A 24 34.53 15.78 -7.40
N ARG A 25 34.31 16.21 -8.64
CA ARG A 25 33.41 17.33 -8.97
C ARG A 25 31.95 16.96 -8.70
N MET A 26 31.51 15.75 -9.03
CA MET A 26 30.16 15.29 -8.74
C MET A 26 29.89 15.22 -7.22
N ARG A 27 30.84 14.73 -6.42
CA ARG A 27 30.72 14.71 -4.95
C ARG A 27 30.57 16.12 -4.36
N ILE A 28 31.37 17.07 -4.83
CA ILE A 28 31.29 18.48 -4.37
C ILE A 28 29.93 19.10 -4.75
N ARG A 29 29.43 18.84 -5.96
CA ARG A 29 28.13 19.34 -6.41
C ARG A 29 26.99 18.71 -5.63
N ALA A 30 27.01 17.40 -5.38
CA ALA A 30 26.00 16.71 -4.58
C ALA A 30 25.94 17.26 -3.14
N THR A 31 27.10 17.53 -2.52
CA THR A 31 27.15 18.12 -1.17
C THR A 31 26.61 19.55 -1.16
N LEU A 32 26.90 20.34 -2.19
CA LEU A 32 26.37 21.69 -2.33
C LEU A 32 24.86 21.69 -2.57
N ALA A 33 24.36 20.75 -3.40
CA ALA A 33 22.94 20.58 -3.66
C ALA A 33 22.17 20.26 -2.37
N ASP A 34 22.66 19.33 -1.56
CA ASP A 34 22.08 19.03 -0.25
C ASP A 34 22.07 20.25 0.68
N SER A 35 23.16 21.01 0.74
CA SER A 35 23.24 22.23 1.58
C SER A 35 22.20 23.28 1.17
N ILE A 36 21.98 23.46 -0.15
CA ILE A 36 20.97 24.39 -0.67
C ILE A 36 19.55 23.93 -0.28
N LEU A 37 19.29 22.63 -0.36
CA LEU A 37 17.99 22.06 0.02
C LEU A 37 17.76 22.12 1.53
N TYR A 38 18.78 21.91 2.35
CA TYR A 38 18.69 22.10 3.80
C TYR A 38 18.38 23.57 4.15
N ALA A 39 19.06 24.53 3.55
CA ALA A 39 18.80 25.95 3.77
C ALA A 39 17.35 26.35 3.36
N ALA A 40 16.84 25.78 2.27
CA ALA A 40 15.45 25.97 1.88
C ALA A 40 14.48 25.35 2.89
N GLY A 41 14.84 24.21 3.49
CA GLY A 41 14.10 23.54 4.56
C GLY A 41 14.00 24.37 5.83
N GLU A 42 15.10 24.99 6.27
CA GLU A 42 15.12 25.88 7.44
C GLU A 42 14.18 27.08 7.29
N THR A 43 14.05 27.60 6.08
CA THR A 43 13.11 28.69 5.78
C THR A 43 11.66 28.20 5.62
N ARG A 44 11.38 26.89 5.77
CA ARG A 44 10.07 26.24 5.57
C ARG A 44 9.46 26.52 4.18
N ASN A 45 10.30 26.78 3.18
CA ASN A 45 9.84 27.03 1.82
C ASN A 45 9.79 25.71 1.00
N TYR A 46 8.77 24.91 1.26
CA TYR A 46 8.64 23.58 0.69
C TYR A 46 8.41 23.59 -0.83
N THR A 47 7.74 24.61 -1.36
CA THR A 47 7.60 24.79 -2.83
C THR A 47 8.95 25.00 -3.50
N ARG A 48 9.84 25.75 -2.85
CA ARG A 48 11.21 25.95 -3.34
C ARG A 48 12.02 24.67 -3.29
N ILE A 49 11.83 23.83 -2.26
CA ILE A 49 12.48 22.50 -2.18
C ILE A 49 12.09 21.64 -3.38
N LEU A 50 10.80 21.59 -3.75
CA LEU A 50 10.34 20.83 -4.90
C LEU A 50 10.99 21.31 -6.20
N ALA A 51 10.95 22.61 -6.47
CA ALA A 51 11.56 23.19 -7.67
C ALA A 51 13.08 22.96 -7.73
N LEU A 52 13.78 23.06 -6.59
CA LEU A 52 15.22 22.78 -6.49
C LEU A 52 15.52 21.31 -6.72
N ALA A 53 14.77 20.41 -6.11
CA ALA A 53 14.95 18.96 -6.28
C ALA A 53 14.80 18.56 -7.75
N ASP A 54 13.78 19.09 -8.45
CA ASP A 54 13.55 18.85 -9.88
C ASP A 54 14.71 19.39 -10.74
N SER A 55 15.15 20.61 -10.46
CA SER A 55 16.22 21.27 -11.23
C SER A 55 17.58 20.58 -11.02
N LEU A 56 17.93 20.25 -9.78
CA LEU A 56 19.20 19.61 -9.42
C LEU A 56 19.26 18.16 -9.91
N GLU A 57 18.16 17.43 -9.88
CA GLU A 57 18.07 16.08 -10.47
C GLU A 57 18.23 16.13 -11.99
N ALA A 58 17.58 17.08 -12.67
CA ALA A 58 17.71 17.28 -14.11
C ALA A 58 19.16 17.64 -14.53
N LEU A 59 19.91 18.34 -13.68
CA LEU A 59 21.32 18.67 -13.88
C LEU A 59 22.26 17.50 -13.54
N GLY A 60 21.77 16.43 -12.92
CA GLY A 60 22.56 15.31 -12.43
C GLY A 60 23.35 15.61 -11.15
N ASP A 61 23.02 16.70 -10.46
CA ASP A 61 23.62 17.09 -9.18
C ASP A 61 22.95 16.38 -7.99
N LEU A 62 21.78 15.82 -8.17
CA LEU A 62 21.09 14.92 -7.24
C LEU A 62 20.81 13.56 -7.90
N THR A 63 20.98 12.52 -7.10
CA THR A 63 20.54 11.17 -7.48
C THR A 63 19.03 11.01 -7.30
N PRO A 64 18.40 10.02 -7.94
CA PRO A 64 16.97 9.73 -7.72
C PRO A 64 16.62 9.44 -6.25
N VAL A 65 17.52 8.79 -5.48
CA VAL A 65 17.33 8.56 -4.05
C VAL A 65 17.18 9.88 -3.32
N ASN A 66 18.13 10.78 -3.54
CA ASN A 66 18.19 12.05 -2.82
C ASN A 66 17.06 13.01 -3.26
N ALA A 67 16.80 13.13 -4.57
CA ALA A 67 15.75 13.97 -5.10
C ALA A 67 14.35 13.54 -4.56
N ASN A 68 14.05 12.23 -4.61
CA ASN A 68 12.79 11.71 -4.11
C ASN A 68 12.66 11.83 -2.59
N ARG A 69 13.74 11.69 -1.83
CA ARG A 69 13.74 11.99 -0.39
C ARG A 69 13.31 13.43 -0.13
N TRP A 70 13.88 14.41 -0.83
CA TRP A 70 13.56 15.82 -0.61
C TRP A 70 12.14 16.18 -1.03
N ARG A 71 11.62 15.57 -2.12
CA ARG A 71 10.20 15.67 -2.49
C ARG A 71 9.32 15.09 -1.39
N GLY A 72 9.67 13.91 -0.86
CA GLY A 72 8.98 13.28 0.27
C GLY A 72 8.94 14.19 1.50
N VAL A 73 10.07 14.81 1.85
CA VAL A 73 10.15 15.80 2.95
C VAL A 73 9.23 16.99 2.70
N ALA A 74 9.29 17.59 1.51
CA ALA A 74 8.50 18.77 1.18
C ALA A 74 7.00 18.50 1.28
N TYR A 75 6.52 17.40 0.70
CA TYR A 75 5.11 17.02 0.75
C TYR A 75 4.65 16.63 2.16
N PHE A 76 5.52 15.99 2.96
CA PHE A 76 5.22 15.69 4.36
C PHE A 76 4.88 16.94 5.16
N TYR A 77 5.74 17.97 5.08
CA TYR A 77 5.50 19.22 5.80
C TYR A 77 4.38 20.09 5.22
N GLN A 78 3.95 19.83 3.98
CA GLN A 78 2.74 20.40 3.40
C GLN A 78 1.46 19.64 3.81
N GLY A 79 1.57 18.55 4.58
CA GLY A 79 0.44 17.73 5.01
C GLY A 79 -0.07 16.77 3.93
N GLN A 80 0.62 16.64 2.80
CA GLN A 80 0.29 15.75 1.69
C GLN A 80 0.89 14.37 1.91
N ASN A 81 0.31 13.62 2.83
CA ASN A 81 0.91 12.38 3.35
C ASN A 81 1.01 11.26 2.30
N ARG A 82 0.01 11.10 1.42
CA ARG A 82 0.05 10.08 0.35
C ARG A 82 1.13 10.39 -0.68
N THR A 83 1.22 11.65 -1.11
CA THR A 83 2.25 12.10 -2.05
C THR A 83 3.64 11.96 -1.43
N SER A 84 3.78 12.29 -0.16
CA SER A 84 5.02 12.08 0.60
C SER A 84 5.43 10.61 0.63
N GLU A 85 4.50 9.72 0.99
CA GLU A 85 4.71 8.26 1.00
C GLU A 85 5.12 7.74 -0.39
N PHE A 86 4.46 8.21 -1.44
CA PHE A 86 4.81 7.88 -2.82
C PHE A 86 6.27 8.20 -3.15
N TYR A 87 6.74 9.41 -2.79
CA TYR A 87 8.12 9.79 -3.06
C TYR A 87 9.12 9.06 -2.17
N TYR A 88 8.79 8.76 -0.91
CA TYR A 88 9.65 7.92 -0.08
C TYR A 88 9.72 6.48 -0.61
N LYS A 89 8.63 5.90 -1.13
CA LYS A 89 8.66 4.61 -1.83
C LYS A 89 9.57 4.65 -3.05
N LYS A 90 9.55 5.72 -3.83
CA LYS A 90 10.49 5.92 -4.95
C LYS A 90 11.94 6.05 -4.48
N ALA A 91 12.17 6.75 -3.38
CA ALA A 91 13.51 6.90 -2.83
C ALA A 91 14.11 5.55 -2.39
N VAL A 92 13.32 4.71 -1.72
CA VAL A 92 13.77 3.38 -1.27
C VAL A 92 13.81 2.33 -2.38
N ALA A 93 13.13 2.56 -3.49
CA ALA A 93 13.19 1.70 -4.67
C ALA A 93 14.34 2.06 -5.62
N ALA A 94 14.94 3.24 -5.47
CA ALA A 94 16.01 3.70 -6.34
C ALA A 94 17.35 3.02 -6.01
N GLU A 95 18.21 2.89 -7.01
CA GLU A 95 19.54 2.28 -6.89
C GLU A 95 20.47 3.15 -6.04
N ILE A 96 21.11 2.56 -5.04
CA ILE A 96 22.11 3.19 -4.18
C ILE A 96 23.46 3.15 -4.91
N LYS A 97 24.00 4.32 -5.28
CA LYS A 97 25.26 4.44 -6.05
C LYS A 97 26.39 5.07 -5.25
N SER A 98 26.10 5.64 -4.09
CA SER A 98 27.07 6.35 -3.28
C SER A 98 26.73 6.24 -1.80
N GLU A 99 27.69 6.54 -0.94
CA GLU A 99 27.49 6.66 0.51
C GLU A 99 26.41 7.70 0.87
N ASN A 100 26.34 8.81 0.11
CA ASN A 100 25.28 9.81 0.28
C ASN A 100 23.91 9.25 -0.10
N ASP A 101 23.81 8.39 -1.11
CA ASP A 101 22.56 7.71 -1.44
C ASP A 101 22.14 6.77 -0.32
N ALA A 102 23.08 6.00 0.24
CA ALA A 102 22.79 5.11 1.36
C ALA A 102 22.24 5.89 2.57
N LEU A 103 22.85 7.02 2.91
CA LEU A 103 22.37 7.89 3.98
C LEU A 103 20.96 8.44 3.71
N ASN A 104 20.67 8.84 2.47
CA ASN A 104 19.35 9.37 2.09
C ASN A 104 18.31 8.25 1.97
N TYR A 105 18.71 7.06 1.53
CA TYR A 105 17.90 5.85 1.58
C TYR A 105 17.47 5.54 3.03
N ASN A 106 18.42 5.50 3.97
CA ASN A 106 18.16 5.20 5.38
C ASN A 106 17.14 6.17 5.99
N LYS A 107 17.33 7.48 5.75
CA LYS A 107 16.39 8.51 6.19
C LYS A 107 15.00 8.35 5.55
N SER A 108 14.94 7.94 4.30
CA SER A 108 13.70 7.72 3.58
C SER A 108 12.96 6.48 4.08
N ALA A 109 13.67 5.38 4.27
CA ALA A 109 13.12 4.13 4.78
C ALA A 109 12.55 4.29 6.20
N ARG A 110 13.31 4.96 7.08
CA ARG A 110 12.86 5.29 8.44
C ARG A 110 11.58 6.12 8.42
N ARG A 111 11.51 7.16 7.57
CA ARG A 111 10.32 8.01 7.47
C ARG A 111 9.13 7.24 6.89
N LEU A 112 9.37 6.43 5.86
CA LEU A 112 8.35 5.59 5.22
C LEU A 112 7.77 4.58 6.19
N ALA A 113 8.63 3.83 6.89
CA ALA A 113 8.20 2.84 7.88
C ALA A 113 7.34 3.48 8.98
N ASN A 114 7.73 4.65 9.50
CA ASN A 114 6.95 5.39 10.49
C ASN A 114 5.59 5.86 9.94
N MET A 115 5.53 6.34 8.69
CA MET A 115 4.26 6.74 8.07
C MET A 115 3.31 5.55 7.92
N MET A 116 3.83 4.38 7.51
CA MET A 116 3.06 3.14 7.38
C MET A 116 2.59 2.63 8.75
N LEU A 117 3.47 2.64 9.76
CA LEU A 117 3.14 2.30 11.15
C LEU A 117 1.95 3.14 11.66
N LYS A 118 2.02 4.46 11.50
CA LYS A 118 0.94 5.38 11.91
C LYS A 118 -0.38 5.17 11.19
N LYS A 119 -0.34 4.62 9.97
CA LYS A 119 -1.55 4.24 9.21
C LYS A 119 -2.12 2.88 9.60
N GLY A 120 -1.44 2.13 10.47
CA GLY A 120 -1.79 0.76 10.82
C GLY A 120 -1.39 -0.28 9.77
N ASP A 121 -0.59 0.11 8.76
CA ASP A 121 0.02 -0.85 7.82
C ASP A 121 1.28 -1.46 8.45
N TYR A 122 1.06 -2.30 9.45
CA TYR A 122 2.12 -2.91 10.25
C TYR A 122 3.01 -3.85 9.43
N GLU A 123 2.40 -4.61 8.49
CA GLU A 123 3.15 -5.52 7.63
C GLU A 123 4.04 -4.77 6.64
N GLY A 124 3.51 -3.73 6.03
CA GLY A 124 4.27 -2.87 5.12
C GLY A 124 5.40 -2.14 5.83
N ALA A 125 5.13 -1.57 7.01
CA ALA A 125 6.13 -0.91 7.85
C ALA A 125 7.24 -1.87 8.28
N LEU A 126 6.87 -3.08 8.71
CA LEU A 126 7.81 -4.13 9.10
C LEU A 126 8.75 -4.50 7.94
N ARG A 127 8.19 -4.73 6.76
CA ARG A 127 8.97 -5.07 5.57
C ARG A 127 9.97 -3.98 5.20
N VAL A 128 9.53 -2.73 5.18
CA VAL A 128 10.40 -1.58 4.87
C VAL A 128 11.50 -1.42 5.91
N ALA A 129 11.17 -1.58 7.21
CA ALA A 129 12.14 -1.43 8.28
C ALA A 129 13.20 -2.55 8.25
N MET A 130 12.80 -3.80 8.04
CA MET A 130 13.71 -4.95 7.95
C MET A 130 14.62 -4.86 6.71
N ASP A 131 14.05 -4.58 5.53
CA ASP A 131 14.84 -4.39 4.30
C ASP A 131 15.87 -3.26 4.44
N ALA A 132 15.51 -2.20 5.17
CA ALA A 132 16.43 -1.11 5.46
C ALA A 132 17.56 -1.52 6.42
N LEU A 133 17.25 -2.26 7.48
CA LEU A 133 18.25 -2.79 8.42
C LEU A 133 19.23 -3.74 7.74
N ASP A 134 18.71 -4.66 6.91
CA ASP A 134 19.54 -5.57 6.11
C ASP A 134 20.50 -4.80 5.18
N LYS A 135 20.00 -3.81 4.46
CA LYS A 135 20.83 -2.98 3.58
C LYS A 135 21.84 -2.11 4.32
N MET A 136 21.51 -1.62 5.52
CA MET A 136 22.45 -0.89 6.37
C MET A 136 23.59 -1.80 6.81
N HIS A 137 23.29 -3.04 7.15
CA HIS A 137 24.27 -4.04 7.52
C HIS A 137 25.19 -4.39 6.33
N ASP A 138 24.60 -4.72 5.17
CA ASP A 138 25.32 -5.14 3.96
C ASP A 138 26.25 -4.05 3.43
N ASN A 139 25.83 -2.79 3.48
CA ASN A 139 26.57 -1.64 2.98
C ASN A 139 27.46 -0.97 4.05
N ASN A 140 27.44 -1.46 5.27
CA ASN A 140 28.07 -0.81 6.44
C ASN A 140 27.72 0.69 6.49
N SER A 141 26.43 0.99 6.22
CA SER A 141 25.91 2.36 6.05
C SER A 141 24.72 2.58 6.98
N GLY A 142 24.86 3.20 8.02
CA GLY A 142 23.77 3.52 8.93
C GLY A 142 24.33 4.24 10.15
N SER A 143 23.69 5.30 10.60
CA SER A 143 23.97 5.80 11.92
C SER A 143 23.33 4.86 12.95
N ASP A 144 23.99 4.67 14.09
CA ASP A 144 23.40 3.91 15.20
C ASP A 144 21.99 4.40 15.54
N THR A 145 21.75 5.70 15.40
CA THR A 145 20.43 6.32 15.57
C THR A 145 19.41 5.80 14.54
N ASP A 146 19.77 5.65 13.27
CA ASP A 146 18.85 5.15 12.25
C ASP A 146 18.54 3.67 12.50
N ILE A 147 19.54 2.88 12.86
CA ILE A 147 19.40 1.46 13.23
C ILE A 147 18.48 1.33 14.45
N ALA A 148 18.77 2.07 15.53
CA ALA A 148 17.96 2.03 16.75
C ALA A 148 16.48 2.39 16.51
N ILE A 149 16.22 3.46 15.72
CA ILE A 149 14.85 3.87 15.39
C ILE A 149 14.15 2.83 14.53
N LEU A 150 14.81 2.21 13.55
CA LEU A 150 14.21 1.18 12.71
C LEU A 150 13.96 -0.10 13.51
N THR A 151 14.90 -0.53 14.36
CA THR A 151 14.72 -1.69 15.25
C THR A 151 13.54 -1.46 16.20
N ASN A 152 13.39 -0.24 16.75
CA ASN A 152 12.22 0.12 17.54
C ASN A 152 10.92 0.06 16.70
N THR A 153 10.96 0.53 15.46
CA THR A 153 9.81 0.44 14.55
C THR A 153 9.42 -1.01 14.25
N VAL A 154 10.40 -1.91 14.09
CA VAL A 154 10.17 -3.37 13.97
C VAL A 154 9.47 -3.89 15.22
N GLY A 155 9.92 -3.50 16.42
CA GLY A 155 9.28 -3.82 17.69
C GLY A 155 7.81 -3.39 17.72
N CYS A 156 7.52 -2.13 17.39
CA CYS A 156 6.15 -1.59 17.31
C CYS A 156 5.26 -2.39 16.33
N CYS A 157 5.79 -2.71 15.15
CA CYS A 157 5.06 -3.50 14.16
C CYS A 157 4.74 -4.90 14.69
N LEU A 158 5.74 -5.58 15.26
CA LEU A 158 5.59 -6.93 15.81
C LEU A 158 4.59 -6.98 16.96
N LEU A 159 4.62 -5.98 17.85
CA LEU A 159 3.66 -5.86 18.95
C LEU A 159 2.22 -5.77 18.45
N ASN A 160 1.99 -4.88 17.49
CA ASN A 160 0.67 -4.69 16.88
C ASN A 160 0.21 -5.88 16.02
N LEU A 161 1.14 -6.72 15.56
CA LEU A 161 0.86 -8.00 14.89
C LEU A 161 0.69 -9.18 15.89
N GLY A 162 0.69 -8.92 17.20
CA GLY A 162 0.54 -9.92 18.26
C GLY A 162 1.76 -10.79 18.52
N ARG A 163 2.95 -10.41 18.03
CA ARG A 163 4.22 -11.13 18.22
C ARG A 163 5.01 -10.52 19.38
N THR A 164 4.44 -10.57 20.57
CA THR A 164 4.90 -9.85 21.76
C THR A 164 6.33 -10.19 22.18
N GLU A 165 6.73 -11.48 22.18
CA GLU A 165 8.09 -11.88 22.54
C GLU A 165 9.15 -11.33 21.58
N GLN A 166 8.84 -11.35 20.27
CA GLN A 166 9.73 -10.80 19.26
C GLN A 166 9.80 -9.26 19.36
N ALA A 167 8.68 -8.62 19.65
CA ALA A 167 8.62 -7.19 19.89
C ALA A 167 9.50 -6.78 21.07
N ALA A 168 9.39 -7.48 22.21
CA ALA A 168 10.18 -7.22 23.40
C ALA A 168 11.69 -7.30 23.10
N LYS A 169 12.12 -8.32 22.33
CA LYS A 169 13.53 -8.47 21.93
C LYS A 169 14.02 -7.26 21.10
N ASN A 170 13.22 -6.81 20.13
CA ASN A 170 13.59 -5.64 19.31
C ASN A 170 13.59 -4.35 20.13
N PHE A 171 12.67 -4.19 21.08
CA PHE A 171 12.67 -3.03 21.97
C PHE A 171 13.91 -2.98 22.86
N GLU A 172 14.32 -4.11 23.43
CA GLU A 172 15.56 -4.20 24.22
C GLU A 172 16.80 -3.88 23.38
N GLU A 173 16.86 -4.43 22.15
CA GLU A 173 17.96 -4.15 21.23
C GLU A 173 18.02 -2.67 20.85
N ALA A 174 16.88 -2.09 20.47
CA ALA A 174 16.80 -0.66 20.12
C ALA A 174 17.21 0.24 21.31
N TYR A 175 16.71 -0.08 22.50
CA TYR A 175 17.04 0.66 23.70
C TYR A 175 18.52 0.53 24.05
N GLY A 176 19.12 -0.66 23.93
CA GLY A 176 20.54 -0.89 24.11
C GLY A 176 21.39 0.03 23.21
N LEU A 177 21.03 0.12 21.92
CA LEU A 177 21.69 1.03 20.98
C LEU A 177 21.56 2.51 21.38
N PHE A 178 20.39 2.94 21.87
CA PHE A 178 20.21 4.30 22.36
C PHE A 178 21.06 4.57 23.61
N MET A 179 21.20 3.60 24.50
CA MET A 179 22.03 3.73 25.71
C MET A 179 23.51 3.81 25.38
N GLU A 180 24.02 2.94 24.50
CA GLU A 180 25.42 3.01 24.04
C GLU A 180 25.76 4.39 23.43
N MET A 181 24.84 4.97 22.68
CA MET A 181 25.01 6.32 22.15
C MET A 181 24.97 7.38 23.25
N ALA A 182 24.22 7.18 24.32
CA ALA A 182 24.06 8.17 25.40
C ALA A 182 25.29 8.25 26.30
N ASP A 183 26.02 7.17 26.50
CA ASP A 183 27.19 7.11 27.41
C ASP A 183 28.30 8.08 27.03
N ASP A 184 28.46 8.42 25.75
CA ASP A 184 29.51 9.35 25.26
C ASP A 184 28.99 10.78 25.01
N ASP A 185 27.76 11.13 25.42
CA ASP A 185 27.14 12.41 25.05
C ASP A 185 27.04 13.42 26.20
N SER A 186 28.02 14.30 26.26
CA SER A 186 28.02 15.46 27.21
C SER A 186 26.93 16.51 26.91
N THR A 187 26.24 16.45 25.74
CA THR A 187 25.20 17.43 25.37
C THR A 187 23.82 17.06 25.91
N GLY A 188 23.63 15.85 26.40
CA GLY A 188 22.35 15.28 26.85
C GLY A 188 21.36 14.99 25.74
N ARG A 189 21.71 15.21 24.47
CA ARG A 189 20.83 15.00 23.33
C ARG A 189 20.52 13.52 23.06
N LYS A 190 21.54 12.67 23.19
CA LYS A 190 21.43 11.24 22.97
C LYS A 190 20.71 10.56 24.14
N GLY A 191 20.95 11.01 25.36
CA GLY A 191 20.17 10.63 26.53
C GLY A 191 18.69 10.96 26.39
N GLN A 192 18.37 12.11 25.79
CA GLN A 192 16.98 12.46 25.45
C GLN A 192 16.37 11.50 24.42
N GLN A 193 17.14 11.02 23.44
CA GLN A 193 16.65 10.03 22.48
C GLN A 193 16.34 8.66 23.14
N ALA A 194 17.19 8.23 24.07
CA ALA A 194 16.94 7.01 24.85
C ALA A 194 15.68 7.16 25.73
N TYR A 195 15.49 8.33 26.34
CA TYR A 195 14.30 8.67 27.10
C TYR A 195 13.04 8.63 26.22
N ASP A 196 13.07 9.29 25.06
CA ASP A 196 11.96 9.33 24.12
C ASP A 196 11.61 7.90 23.62
N ALA A 197 12.62 7.07 23.40
CA ALA A 197 12.43 5.67 23.03
C ALA A 197 11.74 4.87 24.14
N ALA A 198 12.21 4.99 25.39
CA ALA A 198 11.62 4.30 26.55
C ALA A 198 10.14 4.71 26.75
N CYS A 199 9.84 6.01 26.67
CA CYS A 199 8.47 6.52 26.76
C CYS A 199 7.59 6.02 25.61
N SER A 200 8.13 6.02 24.37
CA SER A 200 7.41 5.52 23.19
C SER A 200 7.10 4.03 23.29
N ILE A 201 8.05 3.23 23.77
CA ILE A 201 7.83 1.79 23.97
C ILE A 201 6.77 1.54 25.06
N ALA A 202 6.83 2.30 26.16
CA ALA A 202 5.81 2.22 27.20
C ALA A 202 4.41 2.53 26.65
N ASP A 203 4.29 3.57 25.85
CA ASP A 203 3.03 4.00 25.22
C ASP A 203 2.52 2.93 24.22
N GLU A 204 3.39 2.33 23.42
CA GLU A 204 3.02 1.23 22.51
C GLU A 204 2.48 0.02 23.26
N TYR A 205 3.10 -0.38 24.39
CA TYR A 205 2.58 -1.43 25.22
C TYR A 205 1.21 -1.07 25.84
N LEU A 206 1.00 0.17 26.26
CA LEU A 206 -0.29 0.64 26.76
C LEU A 206 -1.37 0.57 25.69
N ASN A 207 -1.05 1.02 24.47
CA ASN A 207 -1.96 0.98 23.31
C ASN A 207 -2.32 -0.45 22.91
N ALA A 208 -1.36 -1.37 23.01
CA ALA A 208 -1.56 -2.80 22.79
C ALA A 208 -2.23 -3.51 23.99
N LYS A 209 -2.50 -2.81 25.11
CA LYS A 209 -3.06 -3.33 26.37
C LYS A 209 -2.16 -4.33 27.12
N HIS A 210 -0.88 -4.28 26.90
CA HIS A 210 0.15 -5.01 27.61
C HIS A 210 0.67 -4.18 28.80
N TYR A 211 -0.20 -3.92 29.75
CA TYR A 211 0.03 -2.95 30.82
C TYR A 211 1.19 -3.29 31.76
N GLU A 212 1.42 -4.56 32.02
CA GLU A 212 2.53 -5.03 32.87
C GLU A 212 3.87 -4.79 32.19
N ASP A 213 3.93 -5.00 30.87
CA ASP A 213 5.15 -4.84 30.07
C ASP A 213 5.54 -3.36 29.89
N ALA A 214 4.60 -2.44 30.07
CA ALA A 214 4.85 -0.99 29.99
C ALA A 214 5.62 -0.44 31.20
N LEU A 215 5.46 -1.06 32.41
CA LEU A 215 6.00 -0.54 33.66
C LEU A 215 7.53 -0.45 33.69
N PRO A 216 8.28 -1.49 33.29
CA PRO A 216 9.74 -1.44 33.27
C PRO A 216 10.27 -0.30 32.39
N TRP A 217 9.56 0.06 31.33
CA TRP A 217 9.95 1.14 30.44
C TRP A 217 9.72 2.52 31.06
N THR A 218 8.68 2.66 31.89
CA THR A 218 8.49 3.90 32.67
C THR A 218 9.58 4.07 33.73
N ASP A 219 10.09 2.99 34.31
CA ASP A 219 11.17 3.01 35.30
C ASP A 219 12.49 3.42 34.64
N ARG A 220 12.80 2.86 33.46
CA ARG A 220 13.96 3.26 32.64
C ARG A 220 13.91 4.73 32.23
N ALA A 221 12.74 5.19 31.80
CA ALA A 221 12.55 6.61 31.45
C ALA A 221 12.79 7.51 32.68
N GLU A 222 12.35 7.11 33.87
CA GLU A 222 12.58 7.87 35.10
C GLU A 222 14.06 7.88 35.51
N GLU A 223 14.80 6.79 35.28
CA GLU A 223 16.23 6.72 35.51
C GLU A 223 16.98 7.70 34.59
N LEU A 224 16.70 7.64 33.30
CA LEU A 224 17.29 8.57 32.31
C LEU A 224 16.96 10.03 32.61
N LEU A 225 15.76 10.32 33.10
CA LEU A 225 15.39 11.66 33.49
C LEU A 225 16.19 12.15 34.72
N ARG A 226 16.43 11.29 35.69
CA ARG A 226 17.29 11.59 36.87
C ARG A 226 18.72 11.88 36.44
N ASP A 227 19.25 11.13 35.47
CA ASP A 227 20.60 11.37 34.95
C ASP A 227 20.65 12.68 34.16
N TYR A 228 19.65 12.98 33.35
CA TYR A 228 19.55 14.27 32.65
C TYR A 228 19.49 15.45 33.63
N GLU A 229 18.74 15.36 34.73
CA GLU A 229 18.64 16.43 35.75
C GLU A 229 20.00 16.82 36.35
N GLN A 230 20.97 15.89 36.35
CA GLN A 230 22.30 16.13 36.89
C GLN A 230 23.23 16.87 35.89
N LEU A 231 22.83 16.97 34.62
CA LEU A 231 23.63 17.64 33.59
C LEU A 231 23.55 19.14 33.71
N PRO A 232 24.66 19.88 33.48
CA PRO A 232 24.67 21.35 33.49
C PRO A 232 23.75 21.98 32.45
N VAL A 233 23.37 21.22 31.43
CA VAL A 233 22.50 21.63 30.32
C VAL A 233 21.03 21.32 30.57
N ALA A 234 20.66 20.74 31.71
CA ALA A 234 19.29 20.35 32.03
C ALA A 234 18.33 21.55 32.03
N ASP A 235 17.27 21.45 31.25
CA ASP A 235 16.18 22.43 31.20
C ASP A 235 15.07 22.00 32.15
N ALA A 236 14.81 22.82 33.18
CA ALA A 236 13.78 22.55 34.16
C ALA A 236 12.37 22.37 33.56
N LYS A 237 12.10 22.98 32.40
CA LYS A 237 10.82 22.78 31.68
C LYS A 237 10.76 21.39 31.04
N VAL A 238 11.85 20.91 30.47
CA VAL A 238 11.96 19.56 29.91
C VAL A 238 11.75 18.55 31.03
N VAL A 239 12.44 18.70 32.15
CA VAL A 239 12.32 17.84 33.34
C VAL A 239 10.86 17.76 33.83
N ASP A 240 10.23 18.93 34.03
CA ASP A 240 8.83 19.01 34.49
C ASP A 240 7.86 18.30 33.55
N ASN A 241 8.01 18.48 32.22
CA ASN A 241 7.21 17.84 31.22
C ASN A 241 7.42 16.31 31.22
N SER A 242 8.69 15.88 31.22
CA SER A 242 9.07 14.48 31.21
C SER A 242 8.59 13.75 32.48
N GLN A 243 8.73 14.40 33.64
CA GLN A 243 8.23 13.85 34.90
C GLN A 243 6.72 13.65 34.89
N ALA A 244 5.97 14.59 34.30
CA ALA A 244 4.51 14.43 34.11
C ALA A 244 4.20 13.26 33.18
N GLN A 245 4.86 13.17 32.04
CA GLN A 245 4.64 12.12 31.05
C GLN A 245 4.88 10.72 31.63
N ILE A 246 6.03 10.49 32.25
CA ILE A 246 6.36 9.20 32.87
C ILE A 246 5.28 8.80 33.87
N ASN A 247 4.91 9.72 34.75
CA ASN A 247 3.94 9.44 35.79
C ASN A 247 2.54 9.19 35.22
N LEU A 248 2.16 9.80 34.11
CA LEU A 248 0.90 9.52 33.44
C LEU A 248 0.90 8.12 32.80
N LEU A 249 1.94 7.77 32.05
CA LEU A 249 2.07 6.42 31.48
C LEU A 249 2.02 5.35 32.58
N ARG A 250 2.79 5.52 33.65
CA ARG A 250 2.83 4.64 34.82
C ARG A 250 1.45 4.55 35.49
N ALA A 251 0.75 5.66 35.66
CA ALA A 251 -0.58 5.66 36.26
C ALA A 251 -1.60 4.87 35.44
N VAL A 252 -1.56 5.00 34.11
CA VAL A 252 -2.44 4.21 33.21
C VAL A 252 -2.13 2.72 33.32
N ALA A 253 -0.83 2.35 33.26
CA ALA A 253 -0.41 0.96 33.39
C ALA A 253 -0.89 0.36 34.71
N LEU A 254 -0.51 0.99 35.84
CA LEU A 254 -0.85 0.52 37.19
C LEU A 254 -2.37 0.42 37.42
N GLN A 255 -3.14 1.37 36.89
CA GLN A 255 -4.60 1.36 37.03
C GLN A 255 -5.20 0.12 36.35
N ASN A 256 -4.73 -0.21 35.14
CA ASN A 256 -5.30 -1.29 34.36
C ASN A 256 -4.87 -2.70 34.89
N ILE A 257 -3.76 -2.81 35.61
CA ILE A 257 -3.38 -4.06 36.30
C ILE A 257 -3.96 -4.16 37.73
N GLY A 258 -4.79 -3.19 38.14
CA GLY A 258 -5.48 -3.23 39.43
C GLY A 258 -4.70 -2.64 40.61
N GLN A 259 -3.51 -2.10 40.41
CA GLN A 259 -2.69 -1.44 41.45
C GLN A 259 -3.14 0.04 41.63
N THR A 260 -4.39 0.19 42.06
CA THR A 260 -5.08 1.49 42.07
C THR A 260 -4.48 2.53 43.02
N LYS A 261 -3.84 2.11 44.13
CA LYS A 261 -3.20 3.02 45.09
C LYS A 261 -1.93 3.64 44.50
N GLU A 262 -1.12 2.79 43.90
CA GLU A 262 0.12 3.18 43.23
C GLU A 262 -0.17 4.04 42.01
N ALA A 263 -1.18 3.66 41.24
CA ALA A 263 -1.69 4.43 40.11
C ALA A 263 -2.12 5.85 40.53
N ALA A 264 -2.91 5.96 41.62
CA ALA A 264 -3.31 7.27 42.13
C ALA A 264 -2.14 8.11 42.64
N LYS A 265 -1.11 7.48 43.21
CA LYS A 265 0.14 8.17 43.62
C LYS A 265 0.88 8.74 42.41
N ALA A 266 1.08 7.93 41.38
CA ALA A 266 1.72 8.35 40.13
C ALA A 266 0.93 9.48 39.44
N PHE A 267 -0.37 9.32 39.31
CA PHE A 267 -1.26 10.36 38.78
C PHE A 267 -1.15 11.68 39.56
N LYS A 268 -1.15 11.62 40.90
CA LYS A 268 -1.00 12.81 41.75
C LYS A 268 0.35 13.48 41.53
N ALA A 269 1.41 12.73 41.35
CA ALA A 269 2.73 13.26 41.04
C ALA A 269 2.71 14.01 39.70
N ALA A 270 2.12 13.42 38.67
CA ALA A 270 1.99 14.04 37.34
C ALA A 270 1.21 15.37 37.37
N VAL A 271 0.01 15.40 37.95
CA VAL A 271 -0.83 16.60 37.96
C VAL A 271 -0.32 17.72 38.87
N ASN A 272 0.64 17.43 39.75
CA ASN A 272 1.29 18.44 40.57
C ASN A 272 2.41 19.21 39.84
N THR A 273 2.92 18.67 38.72
CA THR A 273 3.90 19.35 37.87
C THR A 273 3.29 20.62 37.25
N ARG A 274 4.13 21.51 36.74
CA ARG A 274 3.68 22.69 36.00
C ARG A 274 2.99 22.29 34.71
N TYR A 275 3.53 21.29 34.00
CA TYR A 275 2.92 20.76 32.79
C TYR A 275 1.57 20.07 33.07
N GLY A 276 1.50 19.22 34.09
CA GLY A 276 0.26 18.56 34.48
C GLY A 276 -0.90 19.52 34.82
N LYS A 277 -0.57 20.74 35.30
CA LYS A 277 -1.53 21.81 35.54
C LYS A 277 -1.93 22.59 34.28
N SER A 278 -1.16 22.48 33.21
CA SER A 278 -1.47 23.12 31.93
C SER A 278 -2.73 22.54 31.28
N GLY A 279 -3.27 23.22 30.27
CA GLY A 279 -4.41 22.72 29.51
C GLY A 279 -4.05 21.41 28.78
N GLU A 280 -2.87 21.32 28.22
CA GLU A 280 -2.35 20.17 27.51
C GLU A 280 -2.13 18.97 28.46
N GLY A 281 -1.41 19.18 29.57
CA GLY A 281 -1.17 18.12 30.56
C GLY A 281 -2.47 17.54 31.14
N ARG A 282 -3.49 18.39 31.34
CA ARG A 282 -4.82 17.89 31.76
C ARG A 282 -5.50 17.01 30.71
N LEU A 283 -5.28 17.28 29.43
CA LEU A 283 -5.82 16.40 28.38
C LEU A 283 -5.12 15.03 28.39
N TYR A 284 -3.79 14.98 28.50
CA TYR A 284 -3.04 13.72 28.63
C TYR A 284 -3.39 12.95 29.92
N ALA A 285 -3.76 13.63 31.00
CA ALA A 285 -4.20 13.02 32.24
C ALA A 285 -5.53 12.23 32.10
N ASN A 286 -6.28 12.44 31.02
CA ASN A 286 -7.60 11.81 30.83
C ASN A 286 -7.52 10.31 30.62
N ASP A 287 -6.44 9.76 30.06
CA ASP A 287 -6.32 8.31 29.84
C ASP A 287 -6.36 7.56 31.19
N TYR A 288 -5.66 8.07 32.20
CA TYR A 288 -5.77 7.55 33.57
C TYR A 288 -7.15 7.78 34.15
N LEU A 289 -7.73 8.98 34.03
CA LEU A 289 -9.04 9.32 34.60
C LEU A 289 -10.15 8.43 34.02
N MET A 290 -10.08 8.13 32.74
CA MET A 290 -11.00 7.23 32.07
C MET A 290 -10.81 5.79 32.54
N ALA A 291 -9.59 5.29 32.66
CA ALA A 291 -9.28 3.97 33.18
C ALA A 291 -9.69 3.82 34.65
N ALA A 292 -9.54 4.88 35.45
CA ALA A 292 -9.94 4.93 36.86
C ALA A 292 -11.45 5.25 37.05
N GLN A 293 -12.23 5.34 35.98
CA GLN A 293 -13.65 5.70 35.99
C GLN A 293 -13.97 7.07 36.66
N ARG A 294 -12.97 7.94 36.72
CA ARG A 294 -13.12 9.31 37.26
C ARG A 294 -13.66 10.26 36.19
N TYR A 295 -14.80 9.86 35.60
CA TYR A 295 -15.38 10.48 34.41
C TYR A 295 -15.72 11.98 34.59
N ASN A 296 -16.12 12.39 35.82
CA ASN A 296 -16.40 13.80 36.06
C ASN A 296 -15.17 14.69 35.90
N GLU A 297 -14.03 14.26 36.38
CA GLU A 297 -12.76 14.98 36.26
C GLU A 297 -12.26 14.97 34.82
N ALA A 298 -12.37 13.83 34.13
CA ALA A 298 -12.05 13.75 32.73
C ALA A 298 -12.93 14.71 31.88
N ALA A 299 -14.23 14.74 32.13
CA ALA A 299 -15.14 15.65 31.45
C ALA A 299 -14.82 17.14 31.74
N ASP A 300 -14.40 17.46 32.95
CA ASP A 300 -13.95 18.81 33.30
C ASP A 300 -12.67 19.23 32.57
N ASN A 301 -11.72 18.33 32.42
CA ASN A 301 -10.50 18.58 31.64
C ASN A 301 -10.81 18.90 30.18
N PHE A 302 -11.86 18.30 29.62
CA PHE A 302 -12.29 18.58 28.24
C PHE A 302 -13.13 19.85 28.08
N ARG A 303 -13.46 20.58 29.16
CA ARG A 303 -14.28 21.79 29.09
C ARG A 303 -13.75 22.83 28.13
N ASP A 304 -12.45 23.08 28.18
CA ASP A 304 -11.73 24.08 27.40
C ASP A 304 -11.16 23.54 26.08
N LEU A 305 -11.47 22.29 25.71
CA LEU A 305 -10.87 21.60 24.56
C LEU A 305 -10.93 22.42 23.27
N ASN A 306 -12.09 22.97 22.93
CA ASN A 306 -12.26 23.71 21.68
C ASN A 306 -11.35 24.94 21.62
N ARG A 307 -11.15 25.63 22.78
CA ARG A 307 -10.24 26.76 22.91
C ARG A 307 -8.78 26.31 22.75
N LEU A 308 -8.40 25.21 23.37
CA LEU A 308 -7.04 24.65 23.28
C LEU A 308 -6.70 24.23 21.84
N LEU A 309 -7.61 23.51 21.17
CA LEU A 309 -7.42 23.11 19.76
C LEU A 309 -7.25 24.33 18.85
N SER A 310 -8.08 25.36 19.04
CA SER A 310 -7.97 26.62 18.27
C SER A 310 -6.68 27.37 18.54
N GLN A 311 -6.26 27.49 19.79
CA GLN A 311 -5.00 28.16 20.15
C GLN A 311 -3.76 27.44 19.62
N SER A 312 -3.80 26.11 19.54
CA SER A 312 -2.73 25.28 19.00
C SER A 312 -2.78 25.13 17.48
N GLY A 313 -3.77 25.73 16.81
CA GLY A 313 -3.96 25.62 15.36
C GLY A 313 -4.30 24.19 14.88
N ILE A 314 -4.81 23.34 15.78
CA ILE A 314 -5.15 21.94 15.48
C ILE A 314 -6.50 21.89 14.76
N THR A 315 -6.49 21.40 13.53
CA THR A 315 -7.71 21.18 12.75
C THR A 315 -8.41 19.88 13.14
N LEU A 316 -9.75 19.84 13.03
CA LEU A 316 -10.53 18.63 13.30
C LEU A 316 -10.48 17.67 12.11
N THR A 317 -9.37 16.94 12.01
CA THR A 317 -9.23 15.78 11.12
C THR A 317 -9.95 14.55 11.70
N LEU A 318 -10.09 13.48 10.93
CA LEU A 318 -10.68 12.23 11.42
C LEU A 318 -9.96 11.71 12.67
N ASP A 319 -8.64 11.73 12.67
CA ASP A 319 -7.81 11.30 13.80
C ASP A 319 -8.03 12.20 15.03
N ASN A 320 -8.05 13.51 14.84
CA ASN A 320 -8.28 14.47 15.92
C ASN A 320 -9.70 14.39 16.50
N ILE A 321 -10.71 14.06 15.68
CA ILE A 321 -12.06 13.78 16.15
C ILE A 321 -12.05 12.52 17.04
N GLN A 322 -11.38 11.47 16.60
CA GLN A 322 -11.26 10.24 17.38
C GLN A 322 -10.50 10.46 18.68
N GLN A 323 -9.38 11.15 18.63
CA GLN A 323 -8.50 11.37 19.78
C GLN A 323 -9.13 12.31 20.82
N TYR A 324 -9.74 13.40 20.38
CA TYR A 324 -10.21 14.45 21.30
C TYR A 324 -11.72 14.48 21.50
N LEU A 325 -12.52 14.50 20.43
CA LEU A 325 -13.96 14.67 20.55
C LEU A 325 -14.66 13.40 21.04
N LEU A 326 -14.22 12.24 20.55
CA LEU A 326 -14.79 10.96 21.00
C LEU A 326 -14.39 10.66 22.45
N ALA A 327 -13.16 11.00 22.87
CA ALA A 327 -12.74 10.89 24.26
C ALA A 327 -13.57 11.83 25.17
N LYS A 328 -13.78 13.09 24.74
CA LYS A 328 -14.69 14.04 25.42
C LYS A 328 -16.11 13.53 25.53
N TYR A 329 -16.64 12.94 24.46
CA TYR A 329 -17.98 12.31 24.47
C TYR A 329 -18.07 11.19 25.49
N ARG A 330 -17.12 10.24 25.46
CA ARG A 330 -17.06 9.10 26.40
C ARG A 330 -16.95 9.57 27.86
N ALA A 331 -16.14 10.58 28.13
CA ALA A 331 -16.01 11.16 29.45
C ALA A 331 -17.35 11.75 29.96
N ASN A 332 -18.09 12.49 29.12
CA ASN A 332 -19.37 13.05 29.47
C ASN A 332 -20.46 11.99 29.67
N VAL A 333 -20.45 10.93 28.84
CA VAL A 333 -21.35 9.77 29.00
C VAL A 333 -21.07 9.07 30.34
N GLY A 334 -19.83 8.75 30.64
CA GLY A 334 -19.44 8.12 31.90
C GLY A 334 -19.76 8.99 33.13
N ALA A 335 -19.61 10.31 32.99
CA ALA A 335 -19.99 11.30 34.01
C ALA A 335 -21.49 11.53 34.11
N GLN A 336 -22.33 10.88 33.31
CA GLN A 336 -23.80 11.04 33.23
C GLN A 336 -24.25 12.48 32.89
N ARG A 337 -23.39 13.27 32.24
CA ARG A 337 -23.69 14.64 31.80
C ARG A 337 -24.41 14.62 30.45
N LYS A 338 -25.69 14.25 30.46
CA LYS A 338 -26.49 13.96 29.26
C LYS A 338 -26.47 15.10 28.24
N ASP A 339 -26.72 16.34 28.65
CA ASP A 339 -26.77 17.50 27.75
C ASP A 339 -25.42 17.78 27.11
N SER A 340 -24.35 17.68 27.91
CA SER A 340 -22.98 17.82 27.39
C SER A 340 -22.62 16.69 26.43
N ALA A 341 -22.99 15.45 26.73
CA ALA A 341 -22.77 14.32 25.85
C ALA A 341 -23.51 14.48 24.51
N ILE A 342 -24.78 14.88 24.54
CA ILE A 342 -25.59 15.17 23.34
C ILE A 342 -24.92 16.28 22.51
N SER A 343 -24.52 17.39 23.15
CA SER A 343 -23.85 18.50 22.47
C SER A 343 -22.57 18.09 21.81
N VAL A 344 -21.73 17.30 22.49
CA VAL A 344 -20.47 16.77 21.90
C VAL A 344 -20.77 15.75 20.80
N GLY A 345 -21.81 14.92 20.95
CA GLY A 345 -22.24 13.98 19.90
C GLY A 345 -22.66 14.71 18.62
N LEU A 346 -23.43 15.79 18.73
CA LEU A 346 -23.78 16.65 17.59
C LEU A 346 -22.52 17.28 16.97
N GLN A 347 -21.61 17.81 17.81
CA GLN A 347 -20.34 18.36 17.34
C GLN A 347 -19.51 17.31 16.57
N ILE A 348 -19.50 16.06 17.04
CA ILE A 348 -18.83 14.95 16.33
C ILE A 348 -19.45 14.74 14.95
N CYS A 349 -20.80 14.66 14.87
CA CYS A 349 -21.49 14.46 13.60
C CYS A 349 -21.20 15.59 12.59
N GLU A 350 -21.28 16.85 13.02
CA GLU A 350 -20.97 18.01 12.17
C GLU A 350 -19.50 18.05 11.74
N SER A 351 -18.59 17.72 12.67
CA SER A 351 -17.15 17.69 12.39
C SER A 351 -16.75 16.54 11.47
N LEU A 352 -17.40 15.38 11.60
CA LEU A 352 -17.15 14.22 10.74
C LEU A 352 -17.47 14.51 9.28
N ASP A 353 -18.63 15.13 9.00
CA ASP A 353 -19.01 15.45 7.62
C ASP A 353 -18.01 16.43 6.98
N SER A 354 -17.60 17.44 7.74
CA SER A 354 -16.55 18.38 7.30
C SER A 354 -15.20 17.69 7.12
N ALA A 355 -14.77 16.84 8.08
CA ALA A 355 -13.49 16.16 8.04
C ALA A 355 -13.44 15.14 6.90
N ILE A 356 -14.51 14.38 6.65
CA ILE A 356 -14.62 13.44 5.53
C ILE A 356 -14.56 14.20 4.20
N SER A 357 -15.31 15.30 4.08
CA SER A 357 -15.30 16.13 2.88
C SER A 357 -13.94 16.76 2.60
N GLN A 358 -13.24 17.19 3.66
CA GLN A 358 -11.88 17.71 3.56
C GLN A 358 -10.86 16.61 3.20
N ALA A 359 -10.97 15.43 3.83
CA ALA A 359 -10.14 14.28 3.52
C ALA A 359 -10.30 13.86 2.05
N LYS A 360 -11.55 13.76 1.56
CA LYS A 360 -11.82 13.45 0.14
C LYS A 360 -11.22 14.51 -0.80
N ARG A 361 -11.33 15.80 -0.48
CA ARG A 361 -10.72 16.87 -1.30
C ARG A 361 -9.21 16.80 -1.28
N ASN A 362 -8.61 16.56 -0.13
CA ASN A 362 -7.16 16.38 -0.01
C ASN A 362 -6.70 15.15 -0.79
N ASP A 363 -7.40 14.03 -0.65
CA ASP A 363 -7.12 12.80 -1.38
C ASP A 363 -7.20 13.01 -2.90
N ALA A 364 -8.24 13.69 -3.39
CA ALA A 364 -8.38 14.00 -4.80
C ALA A 364 -7.25 14.92 -5.31
N ALA A 365 -6.88 15.95 -4.53
CA ALA A 365 -5.77 16.83 -4.87
C ALA A 365 -4.42 16.09 -4.88
N GLU A 366 -4.19 15.19 -3.92
CA GLU A 366 -2.98 14.36 -3.88
C GLU A 366 -2.93 13.38 -5.06
N LEU A 367 -4.05 12.72 -5.39
CA LEU A 367 -4.15 11.84 -6.56
C LEU A 367 -3.90 12.61 -7.87
N ALA A 368 -4.44 13.80 -8.02
CA ALA A 368 -4.17 14.67 -9.18
C ALA A 368 -2.68 15.00 -9.27
N THR A 369 -2.04 15.36 -8.15
CA THR A 369 -0.59 15.62 -8.09
C THR A 369 0.23 14.41 -8.49
N MET A 370 -0.15 13.23 -8.00
CA MET A 370 0.50 11.96 -8.37
C MET A 370 0.32 11.64 -9.85
N TYR A 371 -0.88 11.83 -10.39
CA TYR A 371 -1.19 11.63 -11.80
C TYR A 371 -0.38 12.58 -12.71
N ASP A 372 -0.38 13.88 -12.39
CA ASP A 372 0.44 14.88 -13.10
C ASP A 372 1.94 14.54 -13.05
N THR A 373 2.39 14.01 -11.92
CA THR A 373 3.77 13.55 -11.78
C THR A 373 4.07 12.36 -12.68
N HIS A 374 3.19 11.36 -12.72
CA HIS A 374 3.33 10.22 -13.62
C HIS A 374 3.31 10.64 -15.09
N GLN A 375 2.42 11.56 -15.48
CA GLN A 375 2.41 12.10 -16.84
C GLN A 375 3.71 12.82 -17.18
N LYS A 376 4.21 13.67 -16.28
CA LYS A 376 5.49 14.38 -16.49
C LYS A 376 6.66 13.40 -16.59
N GLU A 377 6.70 12.39 -15.74
CA GLU A 377 7.74 11.35 -15.79
C GLU A 377 7.68 10.55 -17.09
N ALA A 378 6.49 10.18 -17.55
CA ALA A 378 6.30 9.51 -18.84
C ALA A 378 6.74 10.41 -20.01
N GLN A 379 6.41 11.70 -19.97
CA GLN A 379 6.88 12.68 -20.98
C GLN A 379 8.41 12.83 -20.93
N ILE A 380 9.01 12.93 -19.74
CA ILE A 380 10.48 13.01 -19.59
C ILE A 380 11.15 11.73 -20.09
N ALA A 381 10.57 10.56 -19.79
CA ALA A 381 11.07 9.28 -20.30
C ALA A 381 11.02 9.23 -21.83
N GLN A 382 9.90 9.64 -22.43
CA GLN A 382 9.72 9.72 -23.86
C GLN A 382 10.68 10.75 -24.53
N GLN A 383 10.89 11.90 -23.88
CA GLN A 383 11.86 12.89 -24.34
C GLN A 383 13.30 12.36 -24.26
N LYS A 384 13.66 11.68 -23.15
CA LYS A 384 14.98 11.05 -23.02
C LYS A 384 15.21 9.98 -24.08
N GLU A 385 14.19 9.17 -24.34
CA GLU A 385 14.23 8.17 -25.42
C GLU A 385 14.41 8.83 -26.78
N SER A 386 13.64 9.89 -27.09
CA SER A 386 13.77 10.69 -28.31
C SER A 386 15.17 11.32 -28.45
N ILE A 387 15.69 11.91 -27.36
CA ILE A 387 17.05 12.50 -27.36
C ILE A 387 18.12 11.42 -27.54
N THR A 388 17.92 10.25 -26.92
CA THR A 388 18.84 9.12 -27.08
C THR A 388 18.81 8.60 -28.51
N TYR A 389 17.61 8.54 -29.11
CA TYR A 389 17.43 8.18 -30.52
C TYR A 389 18.07 9.22 -31.46
N GLN A 390 17.89 10.51 -31.18
CA GLN A 390 18.55 11.60 -31.93
C GLN A 390 20.07 11.54 -31.78
N ARG A 391 20.60 11.28 -30.57
CA ARG A 391 22.04 11.09 -30.35
C ARG A 391 22.56 9.87 -31.11
N LEU A 392 21.83 8.76 -31.13
CA LEU A 392 22.16 7.58 -31.92
C LEU A 392 22.16 7.89 -33.44
N ILE A 393 21.19 8.67 -33.91
CA ILE A 393 21.14 9.10 -35.30
C ILE A 393 22.34 10.02 -35.61
N TYR A 394 22.62 11.03 -34.77
CA TYR A 394 23.76 11.93 -35.01
C TYR A 394 25.12 11.23 -34.88
N THR A 395 25.28 10.31 -33.94
CA THR A 395 26.48 9.46 -33.86
C THR A 395 26.55 8.51 -35.05
N GLY A 396 25.41 7.96 -35.51
CA GLY A 396 25.33 7.17 -36.75
C GLY A 396 25.71 7.96 -37.98
N ILE A 397 25.19 9.20 -38.12
CA ILE A 397 25.56 10.10 -39.24
C ILE A 397 27.02 10.49 -39.16
N ALA A 398 27.56 10.83 -37.99
CA ALA A 398 28.97 11.12 -37.80
C ALA A 398 29.85 9.90 -38.13
N LEU A 399 29.41 8.71 -37.72
CA LEU A 399 30.08 7.45 -38.06
C LEU A 399 30.02 7.17 -39.58
N VAL A 400 28.87 7.42 -40.21
CA VAL A 400 28.68 7.29 -41.65
C VAL A 400 29.56 8.29 -42.42
N LEU A 401 29.68 9.52 -41.95
CA LEU A 401 30.58 10.52 -42.55
C LEU A 401 32.06 10.13 -42.36
N LEU A 402 32.43 9.59 -41.22
CA LEU A 402 33.76 9.04 -40.96
C LEU A 402 34.06 7.80 -41.84
N ILE A 403 33.07 6.91 -41.94
CA ILE A 403 33.16 5.70 -42.77
C ILE A 403 33.20 6.09 -44.26
N THR A 404 32.41 7.10 -44.69
CA THR A 404 32.46 7.59 -46.07
C THR A 404 33.81 8.24 -46.37
N PHE A 405 34.36 9.03 -45.45
CA PHE A 405 35.72 9.57 -45.59
C PHE A 405 36.78 8.47 -45.69
N PHE A 406 36.70 7.48 -44.78
CA PHE A 406 37.61 6.31 -44.83
C PHE A 406 37.35 5.41 -46.04
N THR A 407 36.13 5.29 -46.51
CA THR A 407 35.77 4.49 -47.69
C THR A 407 36.26 5.16 -48.97
N ILE A 408 36.13 6.50 -49.10
CA ILE A 408 36.71 7.25 -50.21
C ILE A 408 38.23 7.15 -50.20
N TYR A 409 38.86 7.21 -49.04
CA TYR A 409 40.29 7.03 -48.87
C TYR A 409 40.77 5.58 -49.20
N THR A 410 39.98 4.56 -48.79
CA THR A 410 40.31 3.14 -49.08
C THR A 410 39.90 2.70 -50.47
N LEU A 411 38.84 3.28 -51.08
CA LEU A 411 38.43 3.01 -52.45
C LEU A 411 39.50 3.48 -53.45
N HIS A 412 40.22 4.55 -53.15
CA HIS A 412 41.38 4.97 -53.96
C HIS A 412 42.55 3.96 -53.87
N LYS A 413 42.58 3.14 -52.83
CA LYS A 413 43.65 2.14 -52.55
C LYS A 413 43.28 0.68 -52.88
N ARG A 414 41.97 0.38 -53.09
CA ARG A 414 41.47 -1.00 -53.18
C ARG A 414 40.60 -1.31 -54.40
N LYS A 415 40.98 -0.85 -55.61
CA LYS A 415 40.31 -1.27 -56.86
C LYS A 415 40.50 -2.76 -57.22
N ALA A 416 41.18 -3.56 -56.33
CA ALA A 416 41.56 -4.93 -56.62
C ALA A 416 40.90 -6.05 -55.80
N THR A 417 40.07 -5.78 -54.77
CA THR A 417 39.56 -6.86 -53.89
C THR A 417 38.01 -6.88 -53.71
N HIS A 418 37.26 -6.41 -54.68
CA HIS A 418 35.84 -6.03 -54.51
C HIS A 418 34.77 -7.15 -54.65
N HIS A 419 35.08 -8.36 -54.97
CA HIS A 419 34.02 -9.35 -55.25
C HIS A 419 33.66 -10.33 -54.11
N LEU A 420 34.40 -10.35 -53.02
CA LEU A 420 34.13 -11.31 -51.94
C LEU A 420 33.40 -10.71 -50.72
N ALA A 421 33.39 -9.38 -50.56
CA ALA A 421 32.81 -8.72 -49.36
C ALA A 421 31.29 -8.55 -49.41
N VAL A 422 30.67 -8.47 -50.60
CA VAL A 422 29.24 -8.11 -50.76
C VAL A 422 28.28 -9.25 -50.34
N ALA A 423 28.72 -10.50 -50.38
CA ALA A 423 27.86 -11.62 -50.02
C ALA A 423 27.72 -11.82 -48.49
N HIS A 424 28.74 -11.39 -47.71
CA HIS A 424 28.73 -11.57 -46.25
C HIS A 424 27.91 -10.52 -45.52
N GLU A 425 27.84 -9.31 -46.08
CA GLU A 425 27.14 -8.17 -45.44
C GLU A 425 25.60 -8.32 -45.44
N LYS A 426 25.08 -8.95 -46.49
CA LYS A 426 23.62 -9.20 -46.60
C LYS A 426 23.09 -10.25 -45.64
N LEU A 427 23.92 -11.17 -45.20
CA LEU A 427 23.52 -12.23 -44.28
C LEU A 427 23.50 -11.73 -42.83
N GLN A 428 24.44 -10.83 -42.48
CA GLN A 428 24.56 -10.29 -41.12
C GLN A 428 23.36 -9.39 -40.78
N HIS A 429 22.95 -8.54 -41.72
CA HIS A 429 21.81 -7.60 -41.49
C HIS A 429 20.44 -8.28 -41.26
N ALA A 430 20.29 -9.50 -41.79
CA ALA A 430 19.04 -10.27 -41.58
C ALA A 430 19.00 -10.91 -40.19
N TYR A 431 20.15 -11.28 -39.64
CA TYR A 431 20.26 -11.87 -38.31
C TYR A 431 20.03 -10.83 -37.19
N ASP A 432 20.67 -9.66 -37.32
CA ASP A 432 20.55 -8.60 -36.28
C ASP A 432 19.10 -8.09 -36.09
N LYS A 433 18.36 -7.97 -37.21
CA LYS A 433 16.94 -7.55 -37.17
C LYS A 433 16.02 -8.61 -36.57
N LEU A 434 16.39 -9.89 -36.69
CA LEU A 434 15.59 -10.98 -36.09
C LEU A 434 15.82 -11.06 -34.58
N GLU A 435 17.06 -10.81 -34.13
CA GLU A 435 17.40 -10.85 -32.70
C GLU A 435 16.76 -9.69 -31.93
N GLU A 436 16.72 -8.49 -32.50
CA GLU A 436 16.09 -7.31 -31.87
C GLU A 436 14.58 -7.46 -31.71
N THR A 437 13.90 -8.03 -32.70
CA THR A 437 12.45 -8.28 -32.62
C THR A 437 12.08 -9.41 -31.67
N THR A 438 12.95 -10.42 -31.54
CA THR A 438 12.71 -11.54 -30.64
C THR A 438 12.88 -11.12 -29.17
N ALA A 439 13.94 -10.34 -28.88
CA ALA A 439 14.20 -9.81 -27.54
C ALA A 439 13.09 -8.83 -27.05
N ALA A 440 12.56 -8.00 -27.96
CA ALA A 440 11.44 -7.12 -27.63
C ALA A 440 10.15 -7.90 -27.32
N LYS A 441 9.88 -8.99 -28.05
CA LYS A 441 8.71 -9.85 -27.82
C LYS A 441 8.82 -10.58 -26.49
N GLU A 442 9.97 -11.19 -26.19
CA GLU A 442 10.19 -11.89 -24.92
C GLU A 442 10.05 -10.97 -23.69
N ARG A 443 10.47 -9.70 -23.83
CA ARG A 443 10.33 -8.71 -22.76
C ARG A 443 8.86 -8.39 -22.49
N ILE A 444 8.06 -8.14 -23.53
CA ILE A 444 6.64 -7.86 -23.41
C ILE A 444 5.90 -9.06 -22.79
N GLU A 445 6.17 -10.27 -23.25
CA GLU A 445 5.59 -11.50 -22.71
C GLU A 445 5.95 -11.71 -21.24
N SER A 446 7.18 -11.35 -20.85
CA SER A 446 7.62 -11.40 -19.45
C SER A 446 6.90 -10.38 -18.57
N GLU A 447 6.70 -9.14 -19.04
CA GLU A 447 5.98 -8.08 -18.31
C GLU A 447 4.50 -8.44 -18.14
N LEU A 448 3.87 -9.01 -19.17
CA LEU A 448 2.48 -9.45 -19.10
C LEU A 448 2.30 -10.65 -18.16
N ARG A 449 3.27 -11.57 -18.10
CA ARG A 449 3.24 -12.67 -17.14
C ARG A 449 3.30 -12.17 -15.69
N ILE A 450 4.13 -11.17 -15.40
CA ILE A 450 4.18 -10.53 -14.08
C ILE A 450 2.84 -9.86 -13.75
N ALA A 451 2.23 -9.18 -14.72
CA ALA A 451 0.91 -8.58 -14.56
C ALA A 451 -0.16 -9.62 -14.24
N ARG A 452 -0.12 -10.79 -14.89
CA ARG A 452 -0.99 -11.93 -14.60
C ARG A 452 -0.82 -12.41 -13.15
N ASP A 453 0.42 -12.61 -12.70
CA ASP A 453 0.69 -13.10 -11.34
C ASP A 453 0.15 -12.12 -10.29
N ILE A 454 0.29 -10.82 -10.54
CA ILE A 454 -0.29 -9.77 -9.69
C ILE A 454 -1.82 -9.85 -9.70
N GLN A 455 -2.43 -9.94 -10.86
CA GLN A 455 -3.88 -10.04 -11.00
C GLN A 455 -4.44 -11.28 -10.29
N MET A 456 -3.82 -12.44 -10.51
CA MET A 456 -4.22 -13.69 -9.87
C MET A 456 -4.06 -13.67 -8.35
N SER A 457 -3.13 -12.87 -7.83
CA SER A 457 -2.99 -12.68 -6.37
C SER A 457 -4.13 -11.87 -5.74
N MET A 458 -4.91 -11.15 -6.53
CA MET A 458 -6.07 -10.38 -6.05
C MET A 458 -7.32 -11.25 -5.88
N VAL A 459 -7.36 -12.38 -6.58
CA VAL A 459 -8.46 -13.33 -6.51
C VAL A 459 -8.22 -14.32 -5.36
N PRO A 460 -9.19 -14.56 -4.47
CA PRO A 460 -8.99 -15.44 -3.33
C PRO A 460 -8.86 -16.90 -3.81
N ASN A 461 -7.81 -17.58 -3.39
CA ASN A 461 -7.50 -18.97 -3.74
C ASN A 461 -7.57 -19.96 -2.55
N ILE A 462 -7.88 -19.46 -1.35
CA ILE A 462 -8.03 -20.26 -0.13
C ILE A 462 -9.49 -20.13 0.32
N PHE A 463 -10.27 -21.21 0.18
CA PHE A 463 -11.67 -21.22 0.55
C PHE A 463 -11.86 -21.45 2.04
N PRO A 464 -12.92 -20.85 2.68
CA PRO A 464 -13.15 -20.99 4.09
C PRO A 464 -13.51 -22.46 4.45
N ASP A 465 -12.78 -23.03 5.37
CA ASP A 465 -13.12 -24.31 6.01
C ASP A 465 -14.08 -24.02 7.17
N ARG A 466 -15.38 -24.07 6.88
CA ARG A 466 -16.44 -23.80 7.84
C ARG A 466 -17.53 -24.84 7.73
N GLU A 467 -17.89 -25.43 8.83
CA GLU A 467 -19.00 -26.36 8.92
C GLU A 467 -20.31 -25.71 8.41
N GLY A 468 -21.00 -26.38 7.52
CA GLY A 468 -22.22 -25.87 6.89
C GLY A 468 -22.02 -25.04 5.63
N LEU A 469 -20.79 -24.78 5.19
CA LEU A 469 -20.49 -24.05 3.93
C LEU A 469 -19.55 -24.88 3.06
N ASP A 470 -19.98 -25.14 1.84
CA ASP A 470 -19.15 -25.71 0.78
C ASP A 470 -19.09 -24.71 -0.38
N ILE A 471 -17.93 -24.13 -0.63
CA ILE A 471 -17.72 -23.12 -1.67
C ILE A 471 -16.41 -23.39 -2.42
N TYR A 472 -16.48 -23.32 -3.74
CA TYR A 472 -15.31 -23.41 -4.60
C TYR A 472 -15.49 -22.54 -5.84
N ALA A 473 -14.39 -21.94 -6.30
CA ALA A 473 -14.37 -21.14 -7.52
C ALA A 473 -13.06 -21.38 -8.29
N SER A 474 -13.12 -21.15 -9.59
CA SER A 474 -11.99 -21.28 -10.51
C SER A 474 -12.04 -20.17 -11.54
N ILE A 475 -10.87 -19.63 -11.91
CA ILE A 475 -10.70 -18.64 -12.96
C ILE A 475 -9.53 -19.04 -13.85
N ALA A 476 -9.73 -19.00 -15.15
CA ALA A 476 -8.70 -19.27 -16.16
C ALA A 476 -8.77 -18.18 -17.23
N PRO A 477 -7.84 -17.21 -17.22
CA PRO A 477 -7.80 -16.17 -18.24
C PRO A 477 -7.47 -16.75 -19.63
N ALA A 478 -8.16 -16.24 -20.67
CA ALA A 478 -7.94 -16.63 -22.06
C ALA A 478 -6.62 -16.08 -22.64
N LYS A 479 -6.14 -14.99 -22.11
CA LYS A 479 -4.87 -14.36 -22.48
C LYS A 479 -3.95 -14.24 -21.27
N GLU A 480 -2.87 -13.48 -21.43
CA GLU A 480 -1.92 -13.24 -20.34
C GLU A 480 -2.58 -12.59 -19.12
N VAL A 481 -3.56 -11.71 -19.33
CA VAL A 481 -4.39 -11.09 -18.28
C VAL A 481 -5.85 -11.07 -18.71
N GLY A 482 -6.77 -11.24 -17.76
CA GLY A 482 -8.21 -11.37 -17.99
C GLY A 482 -9.05 -10.23 -17.44
N GLY A 483 -10.34 -10.21 -17.85
CA GLY A 483 -11.37 -9.30 -17.32
C GLY A 483 -12.18 -9.89 -16.19
N ASP A 484 -12.30 -11.21 -16.14
CA ASP A 484 -13.10 -11.93 -15.17
C ASP A 484 -12.62 -11.74 -13.73
N LEU A 485 -13.57 -11.81 -12.82
CA LEU A 485 -13.29 -11.78 -11.38
C LEU A 485 -14.26 -12.66 -10.60
N TYR A 486 -13.79 -13.17 -9.50
CA TYR A 486 -14.66 -13.61 -8.41
C TYR A 486 -14.09 -13.17 -7.06
N GLY A 487 -14.94 -13.09 -6.09
CA GLY A 487 -14.54 -12.75 -4.74
C GLY A 487 -15.51 -13.30 -3.71
N TYR A 488 -15.02 -13.51 -2.51
CA TYR A 488 -15.85 -13.78 -1.35
C TYR A 488 -15.25 -13.19 -0.08
N LEU A 489 -16.11 -12.97 0.90
CA LEU A 489 -15.73 -12.47 2.22
C LEU A 489 -16.69 -13.02 3.27
N LEU A 490 -16.17 -13.73 4.23
CA LEU A 490 -16.93 -14.28 5.35
C LEU A 490 -16.79 -13.37 6.57
N LEU A 491 -17.88 -12.75 7.00
CA LEU A 491 -17.98 -11.87 8.15
C LEU A 491 -18.92 -12.49 9.19
N GLY A 492 -18.36 -13.20 10.15
CA GLY A 492 -19.17 -13.95 11.11
C GLY A 492 -19.97 -15.06 10.40
N ASP A 493 -21.30 -14.93 10.37
CA ASP A 493 -22.20 -15.87 9.70
C ASP A 493 -22.68 -15.38 8.33
N GLN A 494 -22.21 -14.21 7.89
CA GLN A 494 -22.56 -13.61 6.61
C GLN A 494 -21.47 -13.87 5.58
N LEU A 495 -21.82 -14.51 4.49
CA LEU A 495 -20.96 -14.76 3.35
C LEU A 495 -21.34 -13.79 2.21
N TYR A 496 -20.48 -12.81 1.97
CA TYR A 496 -20.52 -12.01 0.75
C TYR A 496 -19.76 -12.74 -0.36
N PHE A 497 -20.31 -12.78 -1.55
CA PHE A 497 -19.63 -13.36 -2.70
C PHE A 497 -20.04 -12.67 -3.99
N CYS A 498 -19.18 -12.75 -4.98
CA CYS A 498 -19.44 -12.18 -6.30
C CYS A 498 -18.72 -12.95 -7.38
N LEU A 499 -19.26 -12.88 -8.59
CA LEU A 499 -18.60 -13.25 -9.82
C LEU A 499 -19.00 -12.23 -10.88
N GLY A 500 -18.04 -11.80 -11.69
CA GLY A 500 -18.27 -10.77 -12.70
C GLY A 500 -17.31 -10.90 -13.88
N ASP A 501 -17.68 -10.30 -14.98
CA ASP A 501 -16.91 -10.22 -16.21
C ASP A 501 -16.88 -8.77 -16.71
N VAL A 502 -15.67 -8.28 -16.97
CA VAL A 502 -15.40 -6.92 -17.44
C VAL A 502 -15.40 -6.88 -18.95
N SER A 503 -16.11 -5.90 -19.51
CA SER A 503 -16.14 -5.65 -20.95
C SER A 503 -14.74 -5.45 -21.55
N GLY A 504 -14.44 -6.17 -22.65
CA GLY A 504 -13.16 -6.09 -23.34
C GLY A 504 -12.13 -7.12 -22.83
N LYS A 505 -10.89 -7.05 -23.31
CA LYS A 505 -9.86 -8.06 -23.03
C LYS A 505 -8.49 -7.43 -22.84
N GLY A 506 -7.60 -8.13 -22.13
CA GLY A 506 -6.22 -7.73 -21.93
C GLY A 506 -6.04 -6.66 -20.84
N VAL A 507 -4.99 -5.84 -20.95
CA VAL A 507 -4.56 -4.94 -19.87
C VAL A 507 -5.65 -3.96 -19.39
N PRO A 508 -6.44 -3.30 -20.25
CA PRO A 508 -7.50 -2.40 -19.77
C PRO A 508 -8.56 -3.14 -18.95
N ALA A 509 -9.03 -4.29 -19.40
CA ALA A 509 -10.01 -5.10 -18.68
C ALA A 509 -9.47 -5.58 -17.33
N SER A 510 -8.20 -5.99 -17.30
CA SER A 510 -7.55 -6.44 -16.06
C SER A 510 -7.41 -5.34 -15.01
N LEU A 511 -7.18 -4.10 -15.42
CA LEU A 511 -7.12 -2.95 -14.51
C LEU A 511 -8.51 -2.60 -13.95
N PHE A 512 -9.54 -2.64 -14.79
CA PHE A 512 -10.91 -2.41 -14.36
C PHE A 512 -11.40 -3.53 -13.42
N MET A 513 -11.04 -4.77 -13.71
CA MET A 513 -11.27 -5.94 -12.85
C MET A 513 -10.66 -5.73 -11.45
N ALA A 514 -9.43 -5.25 -11.39
CA ALA A 514 -8.75 -4.99 -10.11
C ALA A 514 -9.47 -3.92 -9.28
N GLN A 515 -10.00 -2.87 -9.93
CA GLN A 515 -10.81 -1.84 -9.28
C GLN A 515 -12.14 -2.43 -8.78
N ALA A 516 -12.85 -3.17 -9.62
CA ALA A 516 -14.12 -3.80 -9.26
C ALA A 516 -13.96 -4.76 -8.08
N THR A 517 -12.94 -5.62 -8.12
CA THR A 517 -12.60 -6.55 -7.03
C THR A 517 -12.34 -5.83 -5.70
N ARG A 518 -11.57 -4.75 -5.76
CA ARG A 518 -11.22 -3.96 -4.57
C ARG A 518 -12.44 -3.25 -3.99
N LEU A 519 -13.28 -2.67 -4.84
CA LEU A 519 -14.50 -1.98 -4.44
C LEU A 519 -15.49 -2.95 -3.79
N PHE A 520 -15.78 -4.07 -4.44
CA PHE A 520 -16.64 -5.11 -3.86
C PHE A 520 -16.17 -5.48 -2.45
N ARG A 521 -14.91 -5.83 -2.30
CA ARG A 521 -14.35 -6.24 -0.99
C ARG A 521 -14.46 -5.15 0.06
N THR A 522 -14.23 -3.90 -0.32
CA THR A 522 -14.31 -2.74 0.59
C THR A 522 -15.75 -2.49 1.04
N LEU A 523 -16.70 -2.56 0.12
CA LEU A 523 -18.13 -2.30 0.42
C LEU A 523 -18.75 -3.45 1.21
N ALA A 524 -18.39 -4.68 0.90
CA ALA A 524 -18.83 -5.86 1.65
C ALA A 524 -18.43 -5.78 3.14
N THR A 525 -17.23 -5.26 3.47
CA THR A 525 -16.82 -5.05 4.87
C THR A 525 -17.67 -4.03 5.64
N GLN A 526 -18.47 -3.22 4.94
CA GLN A 526 -19.37 -2.23 5.55
C GLN A 526 -20.78 -2.78 5.81
N HIS A 527 -20.97 -4.09 5.63
CA HIS A 527 -22.26 -4.78 5.81
C HIS A 527 -23.40 -4.24 4.93
N MET A 528 -23.05 -3.77 3.74
CA MET A 528 -24.04 -3.27 2.77
C MET A 528 -24.79 -4.42 2.11
N MET A 529 -26.03 -4.18 1.71
CA MET A 529 -26.83 -5.11 0.92
C MET A 529 -26.29 -5.23 -0.53
N PRO A 530 -26.43 -6.36 -1.22
CA PRO A 530 -25.90 -6.56 -2.57
C PRO A 530 -26.27 -5.48 -3.58
N ALA A 531 -27.52 -5.00 -3.56
CA ALA A 531 -27.99 -3.92 -4.44
C ALA A 531 -27.33 -2.58 -4.11
N GLU A 532 -27.07 -2.31 -2.84
CA GLU A 532 -26.37 -1.11 -2.40
C GLU A 532 -24.89 -1.19 -2.81
N ILE A 533 -24.26 -2.36 -2.64
CA ILE A 533 -22.89 -2.60 -3.14
C ILE A 533 -22.82 -2.32 -4.64
N ALA A 534 -23.75 -2.90 -5.45
CA ALA A 534 -23.80 -2.67 -6.89
C ALA A 534 -23.95 -1.18 -7.24
N THR A 535 -24.82 -0.47 -6.53
CA THR A 535 -25.05 0.97 -6.71
C THR A 535 -23.79 1.77 -6.39
N ARG A 536 -23.14 1.51 -5.26
CA ARG A 536 -21.91 2.20 -4.87
C ARG A 536 -20.73 1.88 -5.79
N MET A 537 -20.63 0.62 -6.22
CA MET A 537 -19.64 0.24 -7.21
C MET A 537 -19.88 0.98 -8.53
N ASN A 538 -21.14 1.09 -8.97
CA ASN A 538 -21.49 1.82 -10.18
C ASN A 538 -21.12 3.30 -10.09
N GLU A 539 -21.43 3.97 -8.99
CA GLU A 539 -21.04 5.35 -8.74
C GLU A 539 -19.51 5.52 -8.89
N ALA A 540 -18.75 4.63 -8.23
CA ALA A 540 -17.29 4.71 -8.22
C ALA A 540 -16.64 4.33 -9.56
N LEU A 541 -17.21 3.37 -10.31
CA LEU A 541 -16.65 2.88 -11.56
C LEU A 541 -17.09 3.68 -12.78
N THR A 542 -18.10 4.54 -12.67
CA THR A 542 -18.47 5.50 -13.72
C THR A 542 -17.71 6.82 -13.62
N GLU A 543 -17.10 7.12 -12.47
CA GLU A 543 -16.24 8.28 -12.30
C GLU A 543 -14.92 8.05 -13.07
N ASP A 544 -14.56 8.96 -13.97
CA ASP A 544 -13.37 8.89 -14.84
C ASP A 544 -13.29 7.68 -15.79
N ASN A 545 -14.45 7.15 -16.20
CA ASN A 545 -14.55 6.00 -17.10
C ASN A 545 -14.62 6.41 -18.57
N ASP A 546 -13.61 7.12 -19.08
CA ASP A 546 -13.54 7.62 -20.44
C ASP A 546 -13.57 6.52 -21.51
N GLN A 547 -13.19 5.31 -21.16
CA GLN A 547 -13.17 4.16 -22.07
C GLN A 547 -14.53 3.44 -22.15
N GLY A 548 -15.50 3.86 -21.34
CA GLY A 548 -16.83 3.26 -21.31
C GLY A 548 -16.84 1.78 -20.92
N MET A 549 -15.91 1.38 -20.08
CA MET A 549 -15.82 0.02 -19.58
C MET A 549 -16.93 -0.27 -18.56
N PHE A 550 -17.39 -1.47 -18.52
CA PHE A 550 -18.38 -1.91 -17.55
C PHE A 550 -18.08 -3.33 -17.09
N VAL A 551 -18.69 -3.75 -16.01
CA VAL A 551 -18.62 -5.11 -15.50
C VAL A 551 -20.02 -5.67 -15.31
N THR A 552 -20.28 -6.85 -15.89
CA THR A 552 -21.43 -7.65 -15.52
C THR A 552 -21.09 -8.36 -14.20
N MET A 553 -22.00 -8.35 -13.23
CA MET A 553 -21.65 -8.92 -11.92
C MET A 553 -22.85 -9.47 -11.18
N PHE A 554 -22.70 -10.68 -10.67
CA PHE A 554 -23.60 -11.22 -9.66
C PHE A 554 -23.02 -11.00 -8.28
N ILE A 555 -23.77 -10.38 -7.38
CA ILE A 555 -23.37 -10.10 -6.00
C ILE A 555 -24.36 -10.78 -5.06
N GLY A 556 -23.88 -11.60 -4.15
CA GLY A 556 -24.68 -12.31 -3.16
C GLY A 556 -24.24 -12.05 -1.74
N LEU A 557 -25.19 -12.07 -0.82
CA LEU A 557 -25.01 -12.10 0.62
C LEU A 557 -25.83 -13.25 1.20
N ALA A 558 -25.17 -14.28 1.64
CA ALA A 558 -25.80 -15.44 2.26
C ALA A 558 -25.60 -15.40 3.77
N ASP A 559 -26.69 -15.55 4.51
CA ASP A 559 -26.66 -15.78 5.95
C ASP A 559 -26.60 -17.28 6.23
N LEU A 560 -25.49 -17.76 6.74
CA LEU A 560 -25.22 -19.18 6.94
C LEU A 560 -26.12 -19.85 8.01
N LYS A 561 -26.74 -19.04 8.89
CA LYS A 561 -27.63 -19.56 9.94
C LYS A 561 -29.05 -19.71 9.47
N SER A 562 -29.59 -18.69 8.81
CA SER A 562 -30.96 -18.70 8.32
C SER A 562 -31.09 -19.38 6.95
N GLY A 563 -30.01 -19.44 6.17
CA GLY A 563 -30.04 -19.87 4.78
C GLY A 563 -30.53 -18.78 3.83
N ARG A 564 -30.84 -17.58 4.31
CA ARG A 564 -31.30 -16.47 3.49
C ARG A 564 -30.19 -16.02 2.54
N LEU A 565 -30.54 -15.86 1.29
CA LEU A 565 -29.69 -15.29 0.26
C LEU A 565 -30.30 -13.99 -0.25
N ASP A 566 -29.65 -12.88 0.02
CA ASP A 566 -29.90 -11.61 -0.65
C ASP A 566 -28.94 -11.47 -1.82
N PHE A 567 -29.41 -11.03 -2.99
CA PHE A 567 -28.54 -10.92 -4.16
C PHE A 567 -28.94 -9.77 -5.09
N CYS A 568 -28.01 -9.39 -5.93
CA CYS A 568 -28.21 -8.47 -7.03
C CYS A 568 -27.45 -8.95 -8.27
N ASN A 569 -28.15 -9.14 -9.37
CA ASN A 569 -27.52 -9.46 -10.65
C ASN A 569 -27.44 -8.20 -11.51
N ALA A 570 -26.26 -7.66 -11.67
CA ALA A 570 -25.96 -6.50 -12.49
C ALA A 570 -25.57 -6.93 -13.92
N GLY A 571 -26.54 -7.44 -14.69
CA GLY A 571 -26.35 -7.80 -16.10
C GLY A 571 -25.51 -9.05 -16.35
N HIS A 572 -25.21 -9.84 -15.33
CA HIS A 572 -24.41 -11.05 -15.46
C HIS A 572 -25.23 -12.27 -15.85
N ASN A 573 -24.57 -13.34 -16.29
CA ASN A 573 -25.22 -14.62 -16.62
C ASN A 573 -26.11 -15.09 -15.46
N LYS A 574 -27.25 -15.72 -15.81
CA LYS A 574 -28.16 -16.21 -14.78
C LYS A 574 -27.54 -17.40 -14.05
N PRO A 575 -27.39 -17.32 -12.72
CA PRO A 575 -26.99 -18.49 -11.94
C PRO A 575 -27.91 -19.66 -12.10
N ILE A 576 -27.39 -20.82 -11.84
CA ILE A 576 -28.16 -22.08 -11.86
C ILE A 576 -28.29 -22.55 -10.42
N VAL A 577 -29.53 -22.84 -10.02
CA VAL A 577 -29.84 -23.48 -8.73
C VAL A 577 -30.01 -24.96 -8.98
N MET A 578 -29.25 -25.76 -8.22
CA MET A 578 -29.27 -27.22 -8.29
C MET A 578 -29.88 -27.79 -7.00
N GLU A 579 -30.90 -28.59 -7.12
CA GLU A 579 -31.63 -29.17 -5.99
C GLU A 579 -31.55 -30.71 -6.07
N PRO A 580 -31.15 -31.39 -5.00
CA PRO A 580 -31.22 -32.85 -4.96
C PRO A 580 -32.69 -33.28 -4.93
N THR A 581 -33.06 -34.21 -5.78
CA THR A 581 -34.42 -34.78 -5.76
C THR A 581 -34.49 -35.98 -4.79
N PRO A 582 -35.69 -36.33 -4.28
CA PRO A 582 -35.87 -37.50 -3.43
C PRO A 582 -35.47 -38.83 -4.10
N GLU A 583 -35.40 -38.84 -5.42
CA GLU A 583 -35.04 -40.02 -6.25
C GLU A 583 -33.53 -40.15 -6.46
N GLY A 584 -32.71 -39.25 -5.86
CA GLY A 584 -31.25 -39.26 -5.97
C GLY A 584 -30.71 -38.67 -7.28
N THR A 585 -31.55 -37.95 -8.02
CA THR A 585 -31.16 -37.15 -9.20
C THR A 585 -30.96 -35.65 -8.79
N VAL A 586 -30.49 -34.86 -9.74
CA VAL A 586 -30.34 -33.40 -9.55
C VAL A 586 -31.31 -32.68 -10.47
N TYR A 587 -32.09 -31.79 -9.90
CA TYR A 587 -32.89 -30.84 -10.69
C TYR A 587 -32.14 -29.53 -10.74
N ALA A 588 -31.87 -29.01 -11.94
CA ALA A 588 -31.20 -27.75 -12.16
C ALA A 588 -32.11 -26.78 -12.92
N ARG A 589 -32.10 -25.52 -12.50
CA ARG A 589 -32.86 -24.46 -13.17
C ARG A 589 -32.09 -23.12 -13.12
N PHE A 590 -32.31 -22.30 -14.10
CA PHE A 590 -31.84 -20.92 -14.03
C PHE A 590 -32.62 -20.16 -12.97
N LEU A 591 -31.88 -19.39 -12.18
CA LEU A 591 -32.49 -18.49 -11.21
C LEU A 591 -33.27 -17.38 -11.92
N HIS A 592 -34.54 -17.22 -11.53
CA HIS A 592 -35.36 -16.13 -12.05
C HIS A 592 -34.94 -14.84 -11.35
N MET A 593 -34.67 -13.78 -12.11
CA MET A 593 -34.10 -12.54 -11.59
C MET A 593 -34.65 -11.33 -12.32
N LEU A 594 -34.72 -10.22 -11.58
CA LEU A 594 -35.02 -8.91 -12.14
C LEU A 594 -33.86 -8.40 -13.00
N PRO A 595 -34.14 -7.74 -14.13
CA PRO A 595 -33.10 -7.20 -14.98
C PRO A 595 -32.48 -5.93 -14.36
N ASN A 596 -31.17 -5.93 -14.15
CA ASN A 596 -30.38 -4.76 -13.91
C ASN A 596 -29.35 -4.59 -15.05
N ALA A 597 -28.88 -3.36 -15.27
CA ALA A 597 -27.80 -3.09 -16.21
C ALA A 597 -26.44 -3.47 -15.61
N PRO A 598 -25.39 -3.67 -16.42
CA PRO A 598 -24.01 -3.81 -15.92
C PRO A 598 -23.54 -2.59 -15.11
N ILE A 599 -22.65 -2.83 -14.15
CA ILE A 599 -22.04 -1.80 -13.32
C ILE A 599 -21.01 -1.03 -14.16
N GLY A 600 -21.00 0.29 -14.07
CA GLY A 600 -20.08 1.17 -14.80
C GLY A 600 -20.63 1.72 -16.12
N MET A 601 -21.85 1.34 -16.51
CA MET A 601 -22.45 1.76 -17.78
C MET A 601 -23.01 3.19 -17.76
N TRP A 602 -23.74 3.57 -16.70
CA TRP A 602 -24.32 4.90 -16.52
C TRP A 602 -24.24 5.36 -15.07
N PRO A 603 -23.87 6.59 -14.79
CA PRO A 603 -23.55 7.06 -13.43
C PRO A 603 -24.73 7.08 -12.45
N THR A 604 -25.98 7.14 -12.95
CA THR A 604 -27.18 7.30 -12.10
C THR A 604 -28.00 6.02 -11.94
N LEU A 605 -27.43 4.87 -12.26
CA LEU A 605 -28.15 3.60 -12.09
C LEU A 605 -28.38 3.28 -10.62
N GLN A 606 -29.60 2.83 -10.34
CA GLN A 606 -29.99 2.23 -9.06
C GLN A 606 -30.27 0.76 -9.28
N PHE A 607 -29.63 -0.09 -8.52
CA PHE A 607 -29.75 -1.54 -8.66
C PHE A 607 -30.83 -2.08 -7.72
N GLN A 608 -31.58 -3.03 -8.24
CA GLN A 608 -32.61 -3.73 -7.46
C GLN A 608 -32.04 -5.06 -6.97
N GLY A 609 -32.21 -5.32 -5.69
CA GLY A 609 -31.87 -6.58 -5.06
C GLY A 609 -33.08 -7.49 -4.93
N GLU A 610 -32.81 -8.76 -4.79
CA GLU A 610 -33.77 -9.81 -4.58
C GLU A 610 -33.34 -10.71 -3.44
N GLU A 611 -34.26 -11.53 -2.93
CA GLU A 611 -33.97 -12.44 -1.83
C GLU A 611 -34.55 -13.83 -2.08
N ILE A 612 -33.89 -14.82 -1.55
CA ILE A 612 -34.40 -16.18 -1.37
C ILE A 612 -34.43 -16.44 0.14
N GLU A 613 -35.58 -16.82 0.66
CA GLU A 613 -35.76 -16.99 2.11
C GLU A 613 -34.87 -18.10 2.68
N ASP A 614 -34.68 -19.19 1.94
CA ASP A 614 -33.82 -20.30 2.37
C ASP A 614 -33.24 -21.05 1.14
N ILE A 615 -31.92 -21.05 1.02
CA ILE A 615 -31.18 -21.76 -0.03
C ILE A 615 -30.46 -23.01 0.50
N ARG A 616 -30.67 -23.39 1.77
CA ARG A 616 -29.96 -24.54 2.37
C ARG A 616 -30.29 -25.82 1.64
N GLY A 617 -29.26 -26.62 1.45
CA GLY A 617 -29.37 -27.89 0.70
C GLY A 617 -29.48 -27.73 -0.81
N GLN A 618 -29.51 -26.51 -1.32
CA GLN A 618 -29.42 -26.20 -2.74
C GLN A 618 -28.03 -25.72 -3.08
N ARG A 619 -27.52 -26.00 -4.28
CA ARG A 619 -26.27 -25.44 -4.80
C ARG A 619 -26.56 -24.29 -5.75
N LEU A 620 -25.90 -23.19 -5.52
CA LEU A 620 -25.90 -22.07 -6.43
C LEU A 620 -24.61 -22.11 -7.27
N PHE A 621 -24.77 -22.23 -8.59
CA PHE A 621 -23.69 -22.22 -9.56
C PHE A 621 -23.74 -20.94 -10.38
N ILE A 622 -22.61 -20.19 -10.39
CA ILE A 622 -22.45 -18.92 -11.07
C ILE A 622 -21.26 -19.04 -12.03
N TYR A 623 -21.36 -18.45 -13.20
CA TYR A 623 -20.34 -18.60 -14.25
C TYR A 623 -20.31 -17.41 -15.19
N SER A 624 -19.14 -17.09 -15.76
CA SER A 624 -18.98 -16.12 -16.85
C SER A 624 -19.34 -16.75 -18.20
N ASP A 625 -19.56 -15.91 -19.21
CA ASP A 625 -19.95 -16.35 -20.54
C ASP A 625 -18.89 -17.23 -21.23
N GLY A 626 -17.61 -17.11 -20.85
CA GLY A 626 -16.56 -18.01 -21.32
C GLY A 626 -16.76 -19.50 -21.02
N LEU A 627 -17.78 -19.86 -20.20
CA LEU A 627 -18.19 -21.24 -20.05
C LEU A 627 -19.12 -21.69 -21.18
N ASN A 628 -20.27 -21.04 -21.31
CA ASN A 628 -21.28 -21.44 -22.29
C ASN A 628 -20.97 -21.00 -23.71
N GLU A 629 -20.12 -19.99 -23.87
CA GLU A 629 -19.65 -19.51 -25.16
C GLU A 629 -18.26 -20.05 -25.55
N ALA A 630 -17.69 -20.98 -24.76
CA ALA A 630 -16.47 -21.67 -25.13
C ALA A 630 -16.57 -22.30 -26.52
N GLU A 631 -15.68 -21.95 -27.44
CA GLU A 631 -15.69 -22.37 -28.84
C GLU A 631 -14.70 -23.52 -29.07
N ASP A 632 -15.12 -24.48 -29.96
CA ASP A 632 -14.21 -25.47 -30.52
C ASP A 632 -13.54 -24.95 -31.81
N ASN A 633 -12.73 -25.78 -32.46
CA ASN A 633 -12.03 -25.42 -33.69
C ASN A 633 -12.99 -25.12 -34.88
N GLU A 634 -14.28 -25.47 -34.78
CA GLU A 634 -15.33 -25.20 -35.77
C GLU A 634 -16.20 -24.00 -35.36
N LEU A 635 -15.82 -23.26 -34.31
CA LEU A 635 -16.52 -22.11 -33.68
C LEU A 635 -17.92 -22.50 -33.16
N GLN A 636 -18.08 -23.77 -32.75
CA GLN A 636 -19.31 -24.21 -32.10
C GLN A 636 -19.21 -23.94 -30.61
N GLN A 637 -20.22 -23.26 -30.07
CA GLN A 637 -20.26 -22.93 -28.63
C GLN A 637 -20.62 -24.16 -27.79
N PHE A 638 -20.11 -24.22 -26.57
CA PHE A 638 -20.45 -25.26 -25.59
C PHE A 638 -21.94 -25.31 -25.28
N GLY A 639 -22.55 -24.17 -25.08
CA GLY A 639 -24.00 -23.97 -25.00
C GLY A 639 -24.60 -24.27 -23.63
N ASN A 640 -25.76 -23.65 -23.37
CA ASN A 640 -26.50 -23.84 -22.13
C ASN A 640 -27.14 -25.22 -21.99
N ASP A 641 -27.53 -25.87 -23.09
CA ASP A 641 -28.14 -27.20 -23.06
C ASP A 641 -27.14 -28.22 -22.52
N ARG A 642 -25.92 -28.22 -23.03
CA ARG A 642 -24.85 -29.10 -22.57
C ARG A 642 -24.44 -28.81 -21.11
N LEU A 643 -24.42 -27.54 -20.74
CA LEU A 643 -24.18 -27.12 -19.34
C LEU A 643 -25.24 -27.75 -18.42
N MET A 644 -26.51 -27.62 -18.75
CA MET A 644 -27.63 -28.20 -17.97
C MET A 644 -27.62 -29.71 -17.94
N GLU A 645 -27.29 -30.37 -19.06
CA GLU A 645 -27.13 -31.81 -19.12
C GLU A 645 -26.06 -32.32 -18.15
N ILE A 646 -24.90 -31.67 -18.10
CA ILE A 646 -23.83 -32.07 -17.19
C ILE A 646 -24.24 -31.86 -15.73
N LEU A 647 -24.84 -30.72 -15.40
CA LEU A 647 -25.25 -30.41 -14.03
C LEU A 647 -26.35 -31.36 -13.51
N THR A 648 -27.15 -31.93 -14.38
CA THR A 648 -28.23 -32.87 -14.02
C THR A 648 -27.83 -34.34 -14.18
N SER A 649 -26.66 -34.65 -14.76
CA SER A 649 -26.21 -35.99 -15.09
C SER A 649 -26.00 -36.89 -13.87
N ARG A 650 -25.59 -36.32 -12.76
CA ARG A 650 -25.28 -37.03 -11.50
C ARG A 650 -25.32 -36.09 -10.30
N PRO A 651 -25.53 -36.61 -9.09
CA PRO A 651 -25.28 -35.83 -7.88
C PRO A 651 -23.77 -35.58 -7.71
N PHE A 652 -23.42 -34.41 -7.22
CA PHE A 652 -22.06 -34.01 -6.88
C PHE A 652 -21.90 -34.04 -5.36
N GLU A 653 -20.72 -34.41 -4.84
CA GLU A 653 -20.47 -34.42 -3.39
C GLU A 653 -20.10 -33.04 -2.90
N HIS A 654 -19.24 -32.32 -3.65
CA HIS A 654 -18.72 -31.03 -3.28
C HIS A 654 -18.89 -29.96 -4.38
N ALA A 655 -18.92 -28.69 -3.97
CA ALA A 655 -18.90 -27.54 -4.88
C ALA A 655 -17.72 -27.59 -5.87
N LYS A 656 -16.58 -28.09 -5.41
CA LYS A 656 -15.39 -28.31 -6.23
C LYS A 656 -15.64 -29.28 -7.38
N ASP A 657 -16.35 -30.37 -7.13
CA ASP A 657 -16.61 -31.41 -8.16
C ASP A 657 -17.44 -30.85 -9.32
N VAL A 658 -18.37 -29.93 -9.02
CA VAL A 658 -19.17 -29.24 -10.04
C VAL A 658 -18.24 -28.42 -10.95
N VAL A 659 -17.42 -27.58 -10.37
CA VAL A 659 -16.54 -26.64 -11.11
C VAL A 659 -15.49 -27.43 -11.93
N GLU A 660 -14.86 -28.43 -11.33
CA GLU A 660 -13.83 -29.23 -12.02
C GLU A 660 -14.42 -30.07 -13.15
N THR A 661 -15.60 -30.68 -12.95
CA THR A 661 -16.29 -31.43 -14.00
C THR A 661 -16.62 -30.56 -15.22
N LEU A 662 -17.09 -29.33 -14.97
CA LEU A 662 -17.41 -28.39 -16.05
C LEU A 662 -16.14 -27.87 -16.73
N ARG A 663 -15.09 -27.61 -15.97
CA ARG A 663 -13.79 -27.21 -16.53
C ARG A 663 -13.24 -28.27 -17.48
N GLU A 664 -13.27 -29.53 -17.06
CA GLU A 664 -12.83 -30.66 -17.91
C GLU A 664 -13.72 -30.80 -19.15
N ALA A 665 -15.03 -30.64 -19.01
CA ALA A 665 -15.97 -30.73 -20.14
C ALA A 665 -15.75 -29.57 -21.15
N VAL A 666 -15.41 -28.36 -20.71
CA VAL A 666 -15.07 -27.26 -21.60
C VAL A 666 -13.75 -27.51 -22.31
N GLU A 667 -12.73 -28.01 -21.63
CA GLU A 667 -11.47 -28.40 -22.28
C GLU A 667 -11.63 -29.52 -23.29
N GLU A 668 -12.45 -30.51 -22.97
CA GLU A 668 -12.79 -31.58 -23.92
C GLU A 668 -13.56 -31.04 -25.14
N HIS A 669 -14.45 -30.04 -24.94
CA HIS A 669 -15.18 -29.40 -26.02
C HIS A 669 -14.26 -28.61 -26.95
N ARG A 670 -13.32 -27.84 -26.38
CA ARG A 670 -12.35 -27.04 -27.14
C ARG A 670 -11.45 -27.86 -28.04
N LYS A 671 -11.15 -29.10 -27.69
CA LYS A 671 -10.29 -30.01 -28.49
C LYS A 671 -8.93 -29.39 -28.91
N GLY A 672 -8.40 -28.52 -28.02
CA GLY A 672 -7.15 -27.81 -28.24
C GLY A 672 -7.28 -26.47 -28.98
N ALA A 673 -8.50 -25.96 -29.20
CA ALA A 673 -8.70 -24.58 -29.62
C ALA A 673 -8.25 -23.61 -28.51
N ASP A 674 -7.67 -22.50 -28.91
CA ASP A 674 -7.31 -21.46 -27.96
C ASP A 674 -8.56 -20.89 -27.26
N PRO A 675 -8.48 -20.55 -25.95
CA PRO A 675 -9.58 -19.95 -25.24
C PRO A 675 -10.05 -18.63 -25.92
N ASN A 676 -11.36 -18.58 -26.25
CA ASN A 676 -11.94 -17.36 -26.82
C ASN A 676 -12.30 -16.32 -25.77
N ASP A 677 -12.60 -16.74 -24.53
CA ASP A 677 -12.84 -15.84 -23.39
C ASP A 677 -12.37 -16.45 -22.07
N ASP A 678 -12.29 -15.59 -21.03
CA ASP A 678 -11.93 -15.96 -19.67
C ASP A 678 -12.99 -16.92 -19.12
N LEU A 679 -12.57 -17.99 -18.47
CA LEU A 679 -13.45 -19.02 -17.92
C LEU A 679 -13.49 -18.91 -16.41
N THR A 680 -14.58 -18.39 -15.86
CA THR A 680 -14.75 -18.23 -14.41
C THR A 680 -16.02 -18.90 -13.92
N MET A 681 -15.89 -19.68 -12.86
CA MET A 681 -16.98 -20.45 -12.28
C MET A 681 -16.90 -20.40 -10.76
N MET A 682 -18.05 -20.36 -10.11
CA MET A 682 -18.20 -20.48 -8.66
C MET A 682 -19.39 -21.36 -8.32
N CYS A 683 -19.22 -22.27 -7.40
CA CYS A 683 -20.29 -23.08 -6.84
C CYS A 683 -20.29 -22.97 -5.31
N LEU A 684 -21.46 -22.82 -4.74
CA LEU A 684 -21.62 -22.77 -3.28
C LEU A 684 -22.87 -23.51 -2.81
N GLU A 685 -22.79 -24.13 -1.64
CA GLU A 685 -23.89 -24.81 -0.94
C GLU A 685 -23.84 -24.41 0.54
N ILE A 686 -24.99 -24.08 1.10
CA ILE A 686 -25.19 -23.92 2.54
C ILE A 686 -25.93 -25.16 3.05
N ARG A 687 -25.39 -25.84 4.05
CA ARG A 687 -25.94 -27.07 4.61
C ARG A 687 -26.61 -26.86 5.95
#